data_f555572604b15e9937be413489b72ec2
#
_entry.id   f555572604b15e9937be413489b72ec2
#
_cell.length_a   1.000
_cell.length_b   1.000
_cell.length_c   1.000
_cell.angle_alpha   90.00
_cell.angle_beta   90.00
_cell.angle_gamma   90.00
#
_symmetry.space_group_name_H-M   'P 1'
#
loop_
_entity.id
_entity.type
_entity.pdbx_description
1 polymer ?
#
loop_
_entity_poly.entity_id
_entity_poly.type
_entity_poly.pdbx_seq_one_letter_code
_entity_poly.pdbx_strand_id
1 'polypeptide(L)'
;MTPALLVLLATLIGNVAAAAGSSRAPTKVVRYHGFRLVVPASWPIFDLAADPSACVRFNRHAVYLGQPSSRQRCPAHAIGRTEAILVTPLAAHGATAHGATGPALPRIAGPNAQPRQGSAAQLAIPHSGVTVTATWDADPAVVARALGVRTLTATTTTTTTGPTAGAAAARKPRAVHRAGDPVYTGLGFDACSTPSASTMSAWSASPYRAIGIYIGGTNEACSQPNLGPTWVQQESAAGWVLLPIYVGLQAPKNGCGCASIVPAQASAEGTAAADDAINQAEANGIGPGNPIYDDMEAYTRGSTNTPSVLAFLSAWTTELHAHGYTSGVYSSANSGISDFVAATGSGFVEPDQIWIAEWNGQQNTSSTSVPSTEWANHQRIHQYQGGHNATYGGTTINIDSDYVDAGAASGNVLFPNGTFVQVSGSTDFYEIEGGAPLFVSDWSDVGGAQPYTVITPQQFAALNPVPSDGTLVETNTGALYLIAGGAPMFVSSLAQFGNPPASLIDAWNIANAGNPTSHLNATPSNGTFLTTTTGLTYRVVGGAPIAVTTWSVFGGAKPAVTIDPYDVANIWNPAVHLVYRPSVGSIVEGLPSKAYWEFGPKNRYLIAPNPDAVRVDDHGLVPYSAIPCRVPGLGHMTIAQVKAELLKADCHLGKVRDKPLTRRRHTLRVIKQSPKARTKKVAYYTVGVTLG
;
A
#
# COMPACT_ATOMS: atom_id res chain seq x y z
N MET A 1 -20.96 22.63 91.18
CA MET A 1 -20.06 22.05 92.20
C MET A 1 -18.88 21.47 91.44
N THR A 2 -17.75 21.85 91.79
CA THR A 2 -16.39 21.91 91.28
C THR A 2 -15.85 20.77 90.44
N PRO A 3 -15.03 21.09 89.44
CA PRO A 3 -14.42 20.16 88.52
C PRO A 3 -13.00 19.70 88.98
N ALA A 4 -12.61 18.52 88.62
CA ALA A 4 -11.23 18.01 88.77
C ALA A 4 -10.45 18.11 87.48
N LEU A 5 -9.29 18.72 87.59
CA LEU A 5 -8.26 18.95 86.57
C LEU A 5 -7.49 17.65 86.37
N LEU A 6 -7.39 17.15 85.12
CA LEU A 6 -6.49 16.04 84.75
C LEU A 6 -5.48 16.54 83.74
N VAL A 7 -4.23 16.51 84.12
CA VAL A 7 -3.07 16.87 83.32
C VAL A 7 -2.78 15.71 82.36
N LEU A 8 -2.74 15.96 81.06
CA LEU A 8 -2.34 14.97 80.04
C LEU A 8 -0.86 15.17 79.71
N LEU A 9 -0.04 14.15 80.04
CA LEU A 9 1.37 14.03 79.66
C LEU A 9 1.43 13.52 78.23
N ALA A 10 1.86 14.34 77.27
CA ALA A 10 2.07 13.93 75.91
C ALA A 10 3.45 13.25 75.78
N THR A 11 3.48 11.95 75.56
CA THR A 11 4.66 11.20 75.15
C THR A 11 4.78 11.26 73.61
N LEU A 12 5.82 11.93 73.12
CA LEU A 12 6.24 11.81 71.69
C LEU A 12 6.70 10.39 71.43
N ILE A 13 5.91 9.63 70.69
CA ILE A 13 6.37 8.41 70.01
C ILE A 13 6.76 8.80 68.59
N GLY A 14 8.05 8.87 68.31
CA GLY A 14 8.56 9.05 66.96
C GLY A 14 8.18 7.85 66.06
N ASN A 15 7.34 8.10 65.09
CA ASN A 15 7.11 7.16 64.01
C ASN A 15 8.38 7.06 63.16
N VAL A 16 9.18 6.02 63.39
CA VAL A 16 10.17 5.54 62.43
C VAL A 16 9.35 4.90 61.28
N ALA A 17 9.15 5.62 60.18
CA ALA A 17 8.66 5.05 58.95
C ALA A 17 9.72 4.02 58.49
N ALA A 18 9.41 2.75 58.67
CA ALA A 18 10.13 1.69 58.04
C ALA A 18 10.02 1.87 56.55
N ALA A 19 11.10 2.25 55.89
CA ALA A 19 11.21 2.20 54.44
C ALA A 19 10.88 0.76 54.01
N ALA A 20 9.72 0.60 53.38
CA ALA A 20 9.36 -0.65 52.72
C ALA A 20 10.40 -0.89 51.63
N GLY A 21 11.40 -1.71 51.96
CA GLY A 21 12.34 -2.22 51.00
C GLY A 21 11.54 -2.94 49.89
N SER A 22 11.51 -2.41 48.68
CA SER A 22 10.94 -3.09 47.52
C SER A 22 11.64 -4.43 47.38
N SER A 23 11.01 -5.53 47.78
CA SER A 23 11.49 -6.87 47.57
C SER A 23 11.63 -7.09 46.06
N ARG A 24 12.89 -7.02 45.60
CA ARG A 24 13.20 -7.24 44.19
C ARG A 24 12.70 -8.64 43.82
N ALA A 25 11.80 -8.75 42.88
CA ALA A 25 11.26 -10.04 42.43
C ALA A 25 12.43 -11.00 42.11
N PRO A 26 12.33 -12.28 42.52
CA PRO A 26 13.39 -13.25 42.27
C PRO A 26 13.69 -13.35 40.78
N THR A 27 14.97 -13.45 40.42
CA THR A 27 15.46 -13.56 39.05
C THR A 27 16.21 -14.84 38.82
N LYS A 28 16.27 -15.30 37.56
CA LYS A 28 17.11 -16.44 37.13
C LYS A 28 17.97 -16.04 35.95
N VAL A 29 19.11 -16.75 35.82
CA VAL A 29 20.07 -16.55 34.74
C VAL A 29 19.78 -17.57 33.64
N VAL A 30 19.62 -17.10 32.42
CA VAL A 30 19.47 -17.90 31.19
C VAL A 30 20.73 -17.71 30.34
N ARG A 31 21.27 -18.79 29.76
CA ARG A 31 22.45 -18.76 28.89
C ARG A 31 22.15 -19.47 27.58
N TYR A 32 22.57 -18.84 26.46
CA TYR A 32 22.43 -19.40 25.13
C TYR A 32 23.60 -18.93 24.24
N HIS A 33 24.37 -19.82 23.64
CA HIS A 33 25.58 -19.50 22.84
C HIS A 33 26.52 -18.46 23.47
N GLY A 34 26.75 -18.56 24.79
CA GLY A 34 27.58 -17.59 25.53
C GLY A 34 26.86 -16.28 25.89
N PHE A 35 25.74 -15.98 25.30
CA PHE A 35 24.89 -14.85 25.67
C PHE A 35 24.20 -15.12 27.02
N ARG A 36 24.12 -14.09 27.86
CA ARG A 36 23.59 -14.20 29.23
C ARG A 36 22.42 -13.23 29.41
N LEU A 37 21.27 -13.75 29.84
CA LEU A 37 20.08 -12.99 30.22
C LEU A 37 19.82 -13.11 31.72
N VAL A 38 19.25 -12.09 32.35
CA VAL A 38 18.72 -12.15 33.71
C VAL A 38 17.26 -11.76 33.71
N VAL A 39 16.40 -12.77 33.80
CA VAL A 39 14.94 -12.62 33.68
C VAL A 39 14.24 -12.90 35.00
N PRO A 40 12.98 -12.44 35.20
CA PRO A 40 12.17 -12.86 36.35
C PRO A 40 12.10 -14.38 36.46
N ALA A 41 12.19 -14.92 37.66
CA ALA A 41 12.20 -16.36 37.90
C ALA A 41 10.90 -17.04 37.41
N SER A 42 9.80 -16.32 37.37
CA SER A 42 8.47 -16.78 36.90
C SER A 42 8.40 -16.99 35.41
N TRP A 43 9.29 -16.38 34.58
CA TRP A 43 9.20 -16.52 33.13
C TRP A 43 9.56 -17.94 32.69
N PRO A 44 8.69 -18.66 31.96
CA PRO A 44 9.06 -19.93 31.35
C PRO A 44 10.15 -19.77 30.30
N ILE A 45 10.98 -20.82 30.16
CA ILE A 45 12.04 -20.87 29.17
C ILE A 45 11.71 -22.04 28.23
N PHE A 46 11.70 -21.76 26.93
CA PHE A 46 11.47 -22.73 25.88
C PHE A 46 12.75 -22.92 25.09
N ASP A 47 13.28 -24.13 25.08
CA ASP A 47 14.35 -24.53 24.17
C ASP A 47 13.72 -25.10 22.89
N LEU A 48 13.79 -24.30 21.81
CA LEU A 48 13.15 -24.63 20.54
C LEU A 48 13.87 -25.74 19.78
N ALA A 49 15.11 -26.06 20.14
CA ALA A 49 15.80 -27.23 19.59
C ALA A 49 15.32 -28.52 20.28
N ALA A 50 15.06 -28.45 21.59
CA ALA A 50 14.53 -29.58 22.34
C ALA A 50 13.04 -29.81 22.10
N ASP A 51 12.25 -28.74 21.93
CA ASP A 51 10.85 -28.80 21.56
C ASP A 51 10.55 -27.94 20.31
N PRO A 52 10.74 -28.52 19.10
CA PRO A 52 10.42 -27.82 17.84
C PRO A 52 8.94 -27.51 17.64
N SER A 53 8.05 -28.06 18.46
CA SER A 53 6.62 -27.77 18.40
C SER A 53 6.20 -26.60 19.26
N ALA A 54 7.09 -26.06 20.10
CA ALA A 54 6.80 -24.92 20.94
C ALA A 54 6.47 -23.69 20.10
N CYS A 55 5.29 -23.13 20.31
CA CYS A 55 4.89 -21.88 19.66
C CYS A 55 5.58 -20.67 20.28
N VAL A 56 6.30 -19.91 19.49
CA VAL A 56 6.87 -18.61 19.89
C VAL A 56 5.76 -17.58 19.89
N ARG A 57 5.43 -17.09 21.08
CA ARG A 57 4.34 -16.12 21.30
C ARG A 57 4.85 -14.93 22.11
N PHE A 58 4.55 -13.74 21.64
CA PHE A 58 4.93 -12.49 22.27
C PHE A 58 3.84 -11.90 23.19
N ASN A 59 2.67 -12.52 23.24
CA ASN A 59 1.57 -12.14 24.14
C ASN A 59 1.59 -12.88 25.50
N ARG A 60 2.75 -13.41 25.89
CA ARG A 60 2.99 -14.00 27.23
C ARG A 60 4.43 -13.77 27.64
N HIS A 61 4.66 -13.57 28.93
CA HIS A 61 6.01 -13.49 29.47
C HIS A 61 6.75 -14.82 29.26
N ALA A 62 7.81 -14.81 28.46
CA ALA A 62 8.60 -16.00 28.16
C ALA A 62 9.99 -15.66 27.63
N VAL A 63 10.89 -16.66 27.68
CA VAL A 63 12.15 -16.66 26.93
C VAL A 63 12.15 -17.86 25.99
N TYR A 64 12.40 -17.62 24.72
CA TYR A 64 12.55 -18.62 23.68
C TYR A 64 14.00 -18.67 23.22
N LEU A 65 14.60 -19.87 23.15
CA LEU A 65 15.99 -20.09 22.78
C LEU A 65 16.05 -20.98 21.54
N GLY A 66 16.63 -20.50 20.47
CA GLY A 66 16.76 -21.23 19.21
C GLY A 66 15.90 -20.66 18.07
N GLN A 67 16.05 -21.24 16.91
CA GLN A 67 15.29 -20.85 15.71
C GLN A 67 13.86 -21.39 15.82
N PRO A 68 12.82 -20.58 15.65
CA PRO A 68 11.45 -21.04 15.53
C PRO A 68 11.32 -22.09 14.41
N SER A 69 10.68 -23.21 14.72
CA SER A 69 10.50 -24.29 13.77
C SER A 69 9.29 -24.07 12.88
N SER A 70 9.35 -24.58 11.64
CA SER A 70 8.17 -24.69 10.76
C SER A 70 7.08 -25.64 11.30
N ARG A 71 7.38 -26.39 12.36
CA ARG A 71 6.46 -27.35 13.04
C ARG A 71 5.86 -26.80 14.32
N GLN A 72 5.92 -25.50 14.56
CA GLN A 72 5.26 -24.86 15.70
C GLN A 72 3.77 -25.25 15.76
N ARG A 73 3.26 -25.51 16.97
CA ARG A 73 1.84 -25.68 17.23
C ARG A 73 1.30 -24.44 17.91
N CYS A 74 0.95 -23.44 17.12
CA CYS A 74 0.35 -22.23 17.60
C CYS A 74 -1.17 -22.37 17.72
N PRO A 75 -1.84 -21.58 18.58
CA PRO A 75 -3.29 -21.45 18.56
C PRO A 75 -3.74 -20.88 17.21
N ALA A 76 -5.01 -21.03 16.86
CA ALA A 76 -5.57 -20.49 15.64
C ALA A 76 -5.40 -18.96 15.59
N HIS A 77 -5.73 -18.32 16.70
CA HIS A 77 -5.68 -16.88 16.85
C HIS A 77 -5.01 -16.48 18.16
N ALA A 78 -4.21 -15.42 18.13
CA ALA A 78 -3.65 -14.77 19.31
C ALA A 78 -3.22 -13.35 18.95
N ILE A 79 -3.52 -12.39 19.80
CA ILE A 79 -3.13 -10.99 19.66
C ILE A 79 -2.49 -10.45 20.93
N GLY A 80 -1.87 -9.28 20.81
CA GLY A 80 -1.22 -8.55 21.91
C GLY A 80 0.24 -8.93 22.09
N ARG A 81 1.00 -8.01 22.69
CA ARG A 81 2.40 -8.18 23.04
C ARG A 81 2.62 -7.86 24.53
N THR A 82 3.56 -8.55 25.12
CA THR A 82 4.06 -8.30 26.49
C THR A 82 5.56 -8.50 26.52
N GLU A 83 6.17 -8.45 27.70
CA GLU A 83 7.60 -8.66 27.86
C GLU A 83 7.96 -10.11 27.53
N ALA A 84 8.53 -10.32 26.36
CA ALA A 84 9.04 -11.61 25.91
C ALA A 84 10.38 -11.46 25.19
N ILE A 85 11.18 -12.52 25.18
CA ILE A 85 12.50 -12.51 24.55
C ILE A 85 12.68 -13.77 23.72
N LEU A 86 13.00 -13.61 22.44
CA LEU A 86 13.46 -14.67 21.55
C LEU A 86 14.95 -14.47 21.25
N VAL A 87 15.76 -15.50 21.47
CA VAL A 87 17.19 -15.50 21.13
C VAL A 87 17.46 -16.55 20.08
N THR A 88 17.82 -16.11 18.87
CA THR A 88 18.14 -17.00 17.74
C THR A 88 19.65 -16.97 17.44
N PRO A 89 20.22 -18.02 16.83
CA PRO A 89 21.57 -17.95 16.28
C PRO A 89 21.67 -16.81 15.26
N LEU A 90 22.78 -16.06 15.28
CA LEU A 90 23.08 -15.10 14.22
C LEU A 90 23.38 -15.89 12.95
N ALA A 91 22.74 -15.57 11.83
CA ALA A 91 23.05 -16.20 10.55
C ALA A 91 24.52 -15.97 10.20
N ALA A 92 25.24 -17.04 9.90
CA ALA A 92 26.64 -16.95 9.50
C ALA A 92 26.74 -16.17 8.19
N HIS A 93 27.49 -15.06 8.20
CA HIS A 93 27.87 -14.36 6.98
C HIS A 93 28.88 -15.24 6.22
N GLY A 94 28.42 -15.98 5.21
CA GLY A 94 29.31 -16.86 4.46
C GLY A 94 28.59 -17.89 3.59
N ALA A 95 27.46 -17.54 3.03
CA ALA A 95 26.95 -18.12 1.79
C ALA A 95 26.06 -17.03 1.21
N THR A 96 26.22 -16.71 -0.05
CA THR A 96 25.42 -15.78 -0.81
C THR A 96 23.92 -16.09 -0.65
N ALA A 97 23.31 -15.59 0.41
CA ALA A 97 21.88 -15.54 0.57
C ALA A 97 21.43 -14.24 -0.09
N HIS A 98 21.04 -14.34 -1.34
CA HIS A 98 20.28 -13.31 -2.00
C HIS A 98 18.97 -13.12 -1.22
N GLY A 99 18.73 -11.93 -0.72
CA GLY A 99 17.44 -11.41 -0.38
C GLY A 99 16.73 -12.03 0.83
N ALA A 100 17.25 -11.77 2.03
CA ALA A 100 16.42 -11.62 3.20
C ALA A 100 16.75 -10.26 3.79
N THR A 101 16.19 -9.21 3.23
CA THR A 101 16.04 -7.95 3.93
C THR A 101 14.96 -8.16 4.99
N GLY A 102 15.36 -8.77 6.12
CA GLY A 102 14.61 -8.58 7.35
C GLY A 102 14.53 -7.08 7.64
N PRO A 103 13.51 -6.60 8.38
CA PRO A 103 13.34 -5.20 8.66
C PRO A 103 14.65 -4.59 9.18
N ALA A 104 15.02 -3.44 8.63
CA ALA A 104 16.27 -2.75 8.93
C ALA A 104 16.48 -2.65 10.45
N LEU A 105 17.67 -3.04 10.92
CA LEU A 105 18.02 -2.99 12.34
C LEU A 105 17.81 -1.58 12.88
N PRO A 106 17.03 -1.39 13.96
CA PRO A 106 16.81 -0.08 14.54
C PRO A 106 18.11 0.50 15.11
N ARG A 107 18.47 1.71 14.68
CA ARG A 107 19.53 2.50 15.30
C ARG A 107 19.04 3.02 16.66
N ILE A 108 19.89 3.00 17.66
CA ILE A 108 19.62 3.55 18.98
C ILE A 108 19.39 5.06 18.85
N ALA A 109 18.18 5.52 19.11
CA ALA A 109 17.82 6.94 19.07
C ALA A 109 18.00 7.59 20.46
N GLY A 110 18.29 8.90 20.47
CA GLY A 110 18.58 9.69 21.65
C GLY A 110 17.43 9.91 22.65
N PRO A 111 17.61 10.69 23.73
CA PRO A 111 16.94 10.54 25.02
C PRO A 111 15.50 11.08 25.16
N ASN A 112 14.73 11.37 24.12
CA ASN A 112 13.44 12.07 24.26
C ASN A 112 12.23 11.43 23.57
N ALA A 113 12.22 10.12 23.28
CA ALA A 113 11.01 9.45 22.74
C ALA A 113 10.16 8.88 23.88
N GLN A 114 8.88 9.26 23.95
CA GLN A 114 7.89 8.66 24.86
C GLN A 114 7.63 7.20 24.42
N PRO A 115 7.62 6.23 25.35
CA PRO A 115 7.36 4.84 25.01
C PRO A 115 5.91 4.68 24.54
N ARG A 116 5.71 4.06 23.36
CA ARG A 116 4.39 3.60 22.90
C ARG A 116 4.13 2.20 23.43
N GLN A 117 2.88 1.90 23.80
CA GLN A 117 2.45 0.55 24.18
C GLN A 117 2.65 -0.42 23.00
N GLY A 118 3.07 -1.67 23.32
CA GLY A 118 3.25 -2.73 22.33
C GLY A 118 4.52 -2.61 21.48
N SER A 119 5.66 -2.33 22.08
CA SER A 119 6.93 -2.13 21.38
C SER A 119 7.74 -3.41 21.21
N ALA A 120 8.62 -3.45 20.19
CA ALA A 120 9.59 -4.50 19.95
C ALA A 120 10.95 -3.92 19.55
N ALA A 121 12.03 -4.65 19.84
CA ALA A 121 13.37 -4.34 19.37
C ALA A 121 14.12 -5.62 18.98
N GLN A 122 14.91 -5.54 17.92
CA GLN A 122 15.81 -6.60 17.51
C GLN A 122 17.27 -6.13 17.66
N LEU A 123 18.11 -6.94 18.31
CA LEU A 123 19.51 -6.64 18.55
C LEU A 123 20.38 -7.80 18.06
N ALA A 124 21.32 -7.53 17.19
CA ALA A 124 22.39 -8.47 16.88
C ALA A 124 23.49 -8.38 17.95
N ILE A 125 23.94 -9.52 18.47
CA ILE A 125 25.03 -9.64 19.47
C ILE A 125 26.16 -10.46 18.84
N PRO A 126 27.00 -9.86 17.98
CA PRO A 126 27.98 -10.60 17.16
C PRO A 126 28.97 -11.42 17.97
N HIS A 127 29.46 -10.91 19.12
CA HIS A 127 30.40 -11.61 19.97
C HIS A 127 29.86 -12.89 20.61
N SER A 128 28.54 -13.05 20.67
CA SER A 128 27.87 -14.27 21.14
C SER A 128 27.22 -15.05 20.02
N GLY A 129 27.30 -14.57 18.76
CA GLY A 129 26.71 -15.22 17.58
C GLY A 129 25.19 -15.36 17.67
N VAL A 130 24.48 -14.38 18.25
CA VAL A 130 23.02 -14.42 18.40
C VAL A 130 22.34 -13.12 17.98
N THR A 131 21.09 -13.26 17.58
CA THR A 131 20.13 -12.16 17.43
C THR A 131 19.08 -12.28 18.53
N VAL A 132 18.73 -11.16 19.16
CA VAL A 132 17.72 -11.09 20.22
C VAL A 132 16.56 -10.25 19.73
N THR A 133 15.38 -10.85 19.65
CA THR A 133 14.11 -10.15 19.46
C THR A 133 13.44 -10.01 20.83
N ALA A 134 13.17 -8.79 21.24
CA ALA A 134 12.58 -8.47 22.53
C ALA A 134 11.30 -7.66 22.33
N THR A 135 10.24 -8.06 23.01
CA THR A 135 8.95 -7.35 22.99
C THR A 135 8.62 -6.86 24.40
N TRP A 136 7.80 -5.83 24.51
CA TRP A 136 7.28 -5.30 25.77
C TRP A 136 5.95 -4.60 25.52
N ASP A 137 5.15 -4.50 26.57
CA ASP A 137 3.94 -3.71 26.60
C ASP A 137 4.19 -2.36 27.31
N ALA A 138 3.97 -2.29 28.61
CA ALA A 138 4.04 -1.05 29.36
C ALA A 138 5.43 -0.74 29.94
N ASP A 139 6.25 -1.75 30.26
CA ASP A 139 7.53 -1.57 30.95
C ASP A 139 8.76 -2.10 30.17
N PRO A 140 9.34 -1.29 29.26
CA PRO A 140 10.57 -1.66 28.57
C PRO A 140 11.74 -1.90 29.55
N ALA A 141 11.68 -1.40 30.78
CA ALA A 141 12.77 -1.52 31.75
C ALA A 141 12.97 -2.96 32.24
N VAL A 142 11.95 -3.80 32.25
CA VAL A 142 12.08 -5.22 32.54
C VAL A 142 12.96 -5.91 31.52
N VAL A 143 12.68 -5.67 30.25
CA VAL A 143 13.43 -6.25 29.12
C VAL A 143 14.82 -5.62 29.02
N ALA A 144 14.94 -4.31 29.18
CA ALA A 144 16.24 -3.62 29.22
C ALA A 144 17.16 -4.20 30.28
N ARG A 145 16.66 -4.41 31.51
CA ARG A 145 17.40 -5.07 32.59
C ARG A 145 17.77 -6.51 32.24
N ALA A 146 16.85 -7.26 31.62
CA ALA A 146 17.13 -8.65 31.23
C ALA A 146 18.28 -8.73 30.23
N LEU A 147 18.36 -7.76 29.29
CA LEU A 147 19.40 -7.67 28.26
C LEU A 147 20.67 -6.98 28.74
N GLY A 148 20.66 -6.35 29.91
CA GLY A 148 21.81 -5.61 30.45
C GLY A 148 22.06 -4.26 29.73
N VAL A 149 21.05 -3.70 29.07
CA VAL A 149 21.11 -2.39 28.41
C VAL A 149 20.43 -1.31 29.24
N ARG A 150 20.83 -0.04 29.07
CA ARG A 150 20.29 1.06 29.90
C ARG A 150 18.86 1.45 29.54
N THR A 151 18.54 1.44 28.27
CA THR A 151 17.21 1.79 27.74
C THR A 151 16.96 1.01 26.47
N LEU A 152 15.69 0.64 26.24
CA LEU A 152 15.17 0.19 24.97
C LEU A 152 14.19 1.26 24.48
N THR A 153 14.37 1.71 23.25
CA THR A 153 13.44 2.63 22.57
C THR A 153 12.87 1.92 21.36
N ALA A 154 11.56 2.01 21.19
CA ALA A 154 10.92 1.58 19.94
C ALA A 154 11.43 2.45 18.77
N THR A 155 11.65 1.84 17.63
CA THR A 155 11.97 2.57 16.41
C THR A 155 10.70 3.25 15.90
N THR A 156 10.70 4.57 15.93
CA THR A 156 9.67 5.37 15.28
C THR A 156 10.28 5.98 14.03
N THR A 157 9.79 5.62 12.88
CA THR A 157 10.03 6.40 11.66
C THR A 157 9.22 7.68 11.80
N THR A 158 9.87 8.79 12.04
CA THR A 158 9.20 10.10 12.15
C THR A 158 9.08 10.68 10.75
N THR A 159 7.92 10.57 10.16
CA THR A 159 7.51 11.45 9.06
C THR A 159 7.00 12.75 9.67
N THR A 160 7.63 13.85 9.32
CA THR A 160 7.25 15.20 9.74
C THR A 160 5.92 15.57 9.10
N THR A 161 4.88 15.65 9.89
CA THR A 161 3.57 16.15 9.48
C THR A 161 3.53 17.67 9.47
N GLY A 162 3.18 18.27 8.33
CA GLY A 162 2.73 19.66 8.22
C GLY A 162 1.27 19.78 8.68
N PRO A 163 0.77 20.99 9.00
CA PRO A 163 -0.47 21.18 9.74
C PRO A 163 -1.73 20.93 8.93
N THR A 164 -2.69 20.34 9.61
CA THR A 164 -4.06 20.06 9.17
C THR A 164 -4.87 21.32 8.90
N ALA A 165 -5.53 21.37 7.75
CA ALA A 165 -6.71 22.20 7.54
C ALA A 165 -7.87 21.29 7.16
N GLY A 166 -8.90 21.28 7.98
CA GLY A 166 -10.12 20.52 7.73
C GLY A 166 -10.87 21.04 6.50
N ALA A 167 -11.22 20.15 5.60
CA ALA A 167 -12.17 20.40 4.53
C ALA A 167 -13.22 19.29 4.54
N ALA A 168 -14.48 19.67 4.53
CA ALA A 168 -15.62 18.79 4.41
C ALA A 168 -15.47 17.94 3.12
N ALA A 169 -15.38 16.63 3.29
CA ALA A 169 -15.21 15.69 2.18
C ALA A 169 -16.52 15.54 1.42
N ALA A 170 -16.51 15.89 0.16
CA ALA A 170 -17.50 15.41 -0.79
C ALA A 170 -17.38 13.87 -0.88
N ARG A 171 -18.52 13.18 -0.79
CA ARG A 171 -18.67 11.74 -0.88
C ARG A 171 -17.90 11.22 -2.10
N LYS A 172 -16.73 10.58 -1.89
CA LYS A 172 -16.09 9.78 -2.95
C LYS A 172 -16.89 8.50 -3.13
N PRO A 173 -17.10 8.04 -4.36
CA PRO A 173 -17.74 6.75 -4.58
C PRO A 173 -16.89 5.67 -3.89
N ARG A 174 -17.57 4.75 -3.18
CA ARG A 174 -17.04 3.48 -2.71
C ARG A 174 -16.31 2.81 -3.87
N ALA A 175 -15.11 2.29 -3.63
CA ALA A 175 -14.46 1.46 -4.64
C ALA A 175 -15.39 0.27 -4.91
N VAL A 176 -15.98 0.26 -6.09
CA VAL A 176 -16.82 -0.84 -6.54
C VAL A 176 -15.91 -1.81 -7.25
N HIS A 177 -15.94 -3.09 -6.90
CA HIS A 177 -15.37 -4.15 -7.72
C HIS A 177 -15.68 -3.87 -9.19
N ARG A 178 -14.65 -3.73 -10.01
CA ARG A 178 -14.86 -3.59 -11.46
C ARG A 178 -15.19 -4.97 -12.03
N ALA A 179 -16.12 -5.01 -12.98
CA ALA A 179 -16.40 -6.24 -13.71
C ALA A 179 -15.11 -6.75 -14.36
N GLY A 180 -14.60 -7.90 -13.88
CA GLY A 180 -13.33 -8.48 -14.33
C GLY A 180 -12.28 -8.63 -13.26
N ASP A 181 -12.44 -8.01 -12.06
CA ASP A 181 -11.54 -8.25 -10.94
C ASP A 181 -11.73 -9.70 -10.45
N PRO A 182 -10.63 -10.41 -10.12
CA PRO A 182 -10.75 -11.79 -9.65
C PRO A 182 -11.48 -11.84 -8.32
N VAL A 183 -12.46 -12.74 -8.24
CA VAL A 183 -13.27 -13.01 -7.05
C VAL A 183 -13.02 -14.45 -6.62
N TYR A 184 -12.86 -14.68 -5.34
CA TYR A 184 -12.89 -16.01 -4.77
C TYR A 184 -14.15 -16.19 -3.92
N THR A 185 -14.88 -17.28 -4.20
CA THR A 185 -16.02 -17.70 -3.40
C THR A 185 -15.79 -19.14 -2.94
N GLY A 186 -15.70 -19.36 -1.63
CA GLY A 186 -15.46 -20.71 -1.07
C GLY A 186 -14.88 -20.68 0.33
N LEU A 187 -14.38 -21.85 0.77
CA LEU A 187 -13.85 -22.02 2.11
C LEU A 187 -12.43 -21.45 2.23
N GLY A 188 -12.22 -20.68 3.30
CA GLY A 188 -10.94 -20.17 3.77
C GLY A 188 -10.69 -20.56 5.22
N PHE A 189 -9.48 -20.31 5.67
CA PHE A 189 -9.10 -20.41 7.08
C PHE A 189 -8.03 -19.39 7.42
N ASP A 190 -7.89 -19.04 8.69
CA ASP A 190 -6.73 -18.34 9.20
C ASP A 190 -6.05 -19.12 10.34
N ALA A 191 -4.77 -18.85 10.55
CA ALA A 191 -3.96 -19.49 11.58
C ALA A 191 -2.91 -18.51 12.09
N CYS A 192 -2.73 -18.41 13.41
CA CYS A 192 -1.86 -17.42 14.04
C CYS A 192 -0.41 -17.40 13.51
N SER A 193 0.09 -18.56 13.07
CA SER A 193 1.41 -18.68 12.43
C SER A 193 1.25 -19.34 11.07
N THR A 194 1.73 -18.67 10.04
CA THR A 194 1.69 -19.16 8.66
C THR A 194 2.25 -20.57 8.55
N PRO A 195 1.49 -21.54 7.98
CA PRO A 195 1.95 -22.91 7.84
C PRO A 195 3.15 -23.03 6.91
N SER A 196 3.95 -24.09 7.06
CA SER A 196 5.05 -24.34 6.11
C SER A 196 4.53 -24.75 4.73
N ALA A 197 5.32 -24.54 3.67
CA ALA A 197 4.98 -24.98 2.31
C ALA A 197 4.67 -26.48 2.23
N SER A 198 5.37 -27.33 3.01
CA SER A 198 5.04 -28.76 3.08
C SER A 198 3.68 -29.04 3.74
N THR A 199 3.30 -28.23 4.73
CA THR A 199 1.97 -28.29 5.35
C THR A 199 0.89 -27.84 4.38
N MET A 200 1.11 -26.72 3.65
CA MET A 200 0.19 -26.22 2.62
C MET A 200 0.02 -27.24 1.48
N SER A 201 1.10 -27.89 1.04
CA SER A 201 1.06 -28.98 0.07
C SER A 201 0.19 -30.15 0.55
N ALA A 202 0.31 -30.57 1.81
CA ALA A 202 -0.57 -31.60 2.39
C ALA A 202 -2.04 -31.13 2.44
N TRP A 203 -2.27 -29.86 2.75
CA TRP A 203 -3.58 -29.23 2.84
C TRP A 203 -4.25 -28.97 1.48
N SER A 204 -3.54 -29.13 0.37
CA SER A 204 -4.17 -29.16 -0.96
C SER A 204 -5.26 -30.24 -1.09
N ALA A 205 -5.25 -31.26 -0.23
CA ALA A 205 -6.31 -32.26 -0.13
C ALA A 205 -7.58 -31.78 0.61
N SER A 206 -7.55 -30.57 1.22
CA SER A 206 -8.69 -29.97 1.93
C SER A 206 -9.66 -29.29 0.95
N PRO A 207 -10.87 -28.92 1.40
CA PRO A 207 -11.76 -28.07 0.62
C PRO A 207 -11.39 -26.58 0.66
N TYR A 208 -10.44 -26.18 1.50
CA TYR A 208 -9.99 -24.81 1.65
C TYR A 208 -9.12 -24.39 0.45
N ARG A 209 -9.26 -23.14 -0.01
CA ARG A 209 -8.40 -22.52 -1.04
C ARG A 209 -8.05 -21.07 -0.73
N ALA A 210 -8.52 -20.52 0.39
CA ALA A 210 -8.07 -19.24 0.89
C ALA A 210 -7.42 -19.40 2.26
N ILE A 211 -6.42 -18.56 2.55
CA ILE A 211 -5.74 -18.53 3.85
C ILE A 211 -5.47 -17.10 4.30
N GLY A 212 -5.89 -16.78 5.54
CA GLY A 212 -5.47 -15.58 6.26
C GLY A 212 -4.02 -15.72 6.73
N ILE A 213 -3.19 -14.75 6.42
CA ILE A 213 -1.77 -14.70 6.77
C ILE A 213 -1.46 -13.41 7.52
N TYR A 214 -0.94 -13.53 8.73
CA TYR A 214 -0.57 -12.39 9.57
C TYR A 214 0.76 -11.81 9.08
N ILE A 215 0.73 -10.61 8.49
CA ILE A 215 1.89 -9.96 7.88
C ILE A 215 2.65 -9.04 8.82
N GLY A 216 2.08 -8.70 9.98
CA GLY A 216 2.70 -7.82 10.96
C GLY A 216 1.70 -7.10 11.85
N GLY A 217 2.18 -6.04 12.48
CA GLY A 217 1.39 -5.15 13.31
C GLY A 217 1.83 -5.09 14.77
N THR A 218 1.47 -3.99 15.44
CA THR A 218 1.87 -3.72 16.83
C THR A 218 1.41 -4.81 17.80
N ASN A 219 0.27 -5.42 17.53
CA ASN A 219 -0.34 -6.47 18.38
C ASN A 219 -0.22 -7.89 17.80
N GLU A 220 0.58 -8.09 16.75
CA GLU A 220 0.85 -9.43 16.24
C GLU A 220 1.51 -10.31 17.32
N ALA A 221 0.87 -11.42 17.67
CA ALA A 221 1.29 -12.25 18.78
C ALA A 221 2.19 -13.41 18.39
N CYS A 222 1.94 -14.08 17.24
CA CYS A 222 2.69 -15.24 16.83
C CYS A 222 3.87 -14.89 15.93
N SER A 223 4.96 -15.64 16.04
CA SER A 223 6.06 -15.51 15.08
C SER A 223 5.71 -16.12 13.74
N GLN A 224 6.23 -15.55 12.64
CA GLN A 224 5.96 -15.99 11.26
C GLN A 224 7.22 -16.58 10.58
N PRO A 225 7.74 -17.75 11.06
CA PRO A 225 9.01 -18.27 10.55
C PRO A 225 8.96 -18.78 9.10
N ASN A 226 7.75 -19.00 8.58
CA ASN A 226 7.54 -19.55 7.23
C ASN A 226 7.17 -18.46 6.22
N LEU A 227 6.63 -17.33 6.69
CA LEU A 227 6.18 -16.24 5.82
C LEU A 227 7.36 -15.50 5.22
N GLY A 228 7.24 -15.18 3.96
CA GLY A 228 8.19 -14.38 3.19
C GLY A 228 7.87 -14.45 1.70
N PRO A 229 8.56 -13.66 0.85
CA PRO A 229 8.25 -13.55 -0.57
C PRO A 229 8.21 -14.91 -1.30
N THR A 230 9.17 -15.78 -0.98
CA THR A 230 9.22 -17.14 -1.57
C THR A 230 8.00 -17.98 -1.22
N TRP A 231 7.54 -17.94 0.03
CA TRP A 231 6.35 -18.67 0.46
C TRP A 231 5.08 -18.12 -0.20
N VAL A 232 4.94 -16.78 -0.22
CA VAL A 232 3.81 -16.08 -0.88
C VAL A 232 3.74 -16.46 -2.35
N GLN A 233 4.87 -16.45 -3.05
CA GLN A 233 4.97 -16.85 -4.45
C GLN A 233 4.58 -18.32 -4.65
N GLN A 234 5.12 -19.23 -3.84
CA GLN A 234 4.86 -20.66 -3.97
C GLN A 234 3.39 -20.99 -3.75
N GLU A 235 2.78 -20.45 -2.72
CA GLU A 235 1.40 -20.77 -2.38
C GLU A 235 0.39 -20.10 -3.33
N SER A 236 0.67 -18.88 -3.79
CA SER A 236 -0.12 -18.25 -4.86
C SER A 236 -0.05 -19.05 -6.16
N ALA A 237 1.14 -19.55 -6.53
CA ALA A 237 1.31 -20.43 -7.69
C ALA A 237 0.60 -21.78 -7.53
N ALA A 238 0.49 -22.29 -6.30
CA ALA A 238 -0.27 -23.49 -5.96
C ALA A 238 -1.79 -23.29 -5.96
N GLY A 239 -2.26 -22.06 -6.20
CA GLY A 239 -3.67 -21.67 -6.30
C GLY A 239 -4.34 -21.30 -4.97
N TRP A 240 -3.55 -21.01 -3.94
CA TRP A 240 -4.06 -20.44 -2.71
C TRP A 240 -4.36 -18.96 -2.85
N VAL A 241 -5.52 -18.52 -2.38
CA VAL A 241 -5.88 -17.11 -2.21
C VAL A 241 -5.34 -16.65 -0.87
N LEU A 242 -4.48 -15.64 -0.88
CA LEU A 242 -3.86 -15.10 0.31
C LEU A 242 -4.65 -13.86 0.79
N LEU A 243 -4.95 -13.82 2.09
CA LEU A 243 -5.69 -12.75 2.74
C LEU A 243 -4.76 -12.11 3.80
N PRO A 244 -4.01 -11.05 3.46
CA PRO A 244 -3.03 -10.43 4.36
C PRO A 244 -3.72 -9.73 5.53
N ILE A 245 -3.37 -10.12 6.76
CA ILE A 245 -3.92 -9.60 8.02
C ILE A 245 -2.85 -8.80 8.74
N TYR A 246 -3.18 -7.58 9.13
CA TYR A 246 -2.34 -6.70 9.92
C TYR A 246 -2.97 -6.47 11.30
N VAL A 247 -2.30 -6.88 12.37
CA VAL A 247 -2.80 -6.73 13.74
C VAL A 247 -2.39 -5.37 14.31
N GLY A 248 -3.17 -4.34 13.97
CA GLY A 248 -2.94 -2.96 14.34
C GLY A 248 -3.27 -2.63 15.82
N LEU A 249 -3.35 -1.33 16.11
CA LEU A 249 -3.85 -0.84 17.39
C LEU A 249 -5.31 -1.23 17.58
N GLN A 250 -5.66 -1.61 18.79
CA GLN A 250 -7.01 -2.03 19.15
C GLN A 250 -7.85 -0.87 19.73
N ALA A 251 -9.15 -1.08 19.86
CA ALA A 251 -10.04 -0.08 20.45
C ALA A 251 -9.48 0.47 21.80
N PRO A 252 -9.68 1.75 22.15
CA PRO A 252 -9.10 2.37 23.35
C PRO A 252 -9.36 1.60 24.64
N LYS A 253 -10.54 0.97 24.75
CA LYS A 253 -10.92 0.10 25.87
C LYS A 253 -11.19 -1.29 25.32
N ASN A 254 -10.11 -2.01 25.03
CA ASN A 254 -10.17 -3.40 24.55
C ASN A 254 -10.13 -4.39 25.72
N GLY A 255 -10.55 -5.63 25.44
CA GLY A 255 -10.54 -6.72 26.44
C GLY A 255 -9.27 -7.54 26.45
N CYS A 256 -8.36 -7.38 25.49
CA CYS A 256 -7.14 -8.19 25.37
C CYS A 256 -5.95 -7.61 26.14
N GLY A 257 -6.02 -6.36 26.65
CA GLY A 257 -4.86 -5.67 27.17
C GLY A 257 -3.84 -5.30 26.10
N CYS A 258 -4.30 -5.15 24.87
CA CYS A 258 -3.50 -4.85 23.69
C CYS A 258 -3.15 -3.36 23.61
N ALA A 259 -2.08 -3.05 22.89
CA ALA A 259 -1.79 -1.68 22.48
C ALA A 259 -2.99 -1.06 21.77
N SER A 260 -3.39 0.12 22.19
CA SER A 260 -4.68 0.70 21.84
C SER A 260 -4.57 2.07 21.18
N ILE A 261 -5.57 2.39 20.39
CA ILE A 261 -5.77 3.70 19.75
C ILE A 261 -5.87 4.79 20.82
N VAL A 262 -5.13 5.87 20.67
CA VAL A 262 -5.27 7.10 21.46
C VAL A 262 -6.37 7.94 20.79
N PRO A 263 -7.52 8.18 21.44
CA PRO A 263 -8.69 8.81 20.79
C PRO A 263 -8.39 10.12 20.06
N ALA A 264 -7.51 10.95 20.63
CA ALA A 264 -7.12 12.22 20.02
C ALA A 264 -6.17 12.08 18.81
N GLN A 265 -5.62 10.90 18.59
CA GLN A 265 -4.65 10.60 17.53
C GLN A 265 -5.16 9.55 16.52
N ALA A 266 -6.39 9.08 16.68
CA ALA A 266 -6.93 7.93 15.97
C ALA A 266 -6.71 7.98 14.45
N SER A 267 -6.96 9.12 13.79
CA SER A 267 -6.73 9.24 12.35
C SER A 267 -5.24 9.19 11.97
N ALA A 268 -4.36 9.85 12.75
CA ALA A 268 -2.93 9.81 12.48
C ALA A 268 -2.33 8.40 12.72
N GLU A 269 -2.86 7.69 13.73
CA GLU A 269 -2.48 6.31 14.03
C GLU A 269 -3.01 5.34 12.95
N GLY A 270 -4.20 5.59 12.39
CA GLY A 270 -4.75 4.83 11.28
C GLY A 270 -3.91 4.96 9.99
N THR A 271 -3.49 6.18 9.64
CA THR A 271 -2.54 6.41 8.55
C THR A 271 -1.22 5.67 8.78
N ALA A 272 -0.62 5.83 9.98
CA ALA A 272 0.66 5.19 10.30
C ALA A 272 0.56 3.65 10.33
N ALA A 273 -0.59 3.09 10.71
CA ALA A 273 -0.84 1.65 10.66
C ALA A 273 -0.93 1.15 9.21
N ALA A 274 -1.59 1.89 8.32
CA ALA A 274 -1.65 1.56 6.90
C ALA A 274 -0.28 1.62 6.24
N ASP A 275 0.52 2.66 6.52
CA ASP A 275 1.92 2.77 6.04
C ASP A 275 2.77 1.57 6.46
N ASP A 276 2.68 1.15 7.73
CA ASP A 276 3.42 -0.02 8.22
C ASP A 276 2.89 -1.32 7.57
N ALA A 277 1.57 -1.47 7.42
CA ALA A 277 0.96 -2.62 6.78
C ALA A 277 1.38 -2.76 5.31
N ILE A 278 1.45 -1.66 4.58
CA ILE A 278 1.97 -1.62 3.19
C ILE A 278 3.42 -2.09 3.16
N ASN A 279 4.28 -1.54 4.03
CA ASN A 279 5.68 -1.96 4.11
C ASN A 279 5.83 -3.46 4.44
N GLN A 280 4.99 -4.00 5.33
CA GLN A 280 5.00 -5.44 5.67
C GLN A 280 4.47 -6.30 4.51
N ALA A 281 3.44 -5.84 3.80
CA ALA A 281 2.92 -6.51 2.61
C ALA A 281 3.99 -6.57 1.51
N GLU A 282 4.62 -5.44 1.20
CA GLU A 282 5.69 -5.35 0.20
C GLU A 282 6.91 -6.21 0.58
N ALA A 283 7.33 -6.20 1.86
CA ALA A 283 8.40 -7.07 2.35
C ALA A 283 8.09 -8.57 2.18
N ASN A 284 6.81 -8.94 2.12
CA ASN A 284 6.35 -10.30 1.84
C ASN A 284 6.05 -10.54 0.34
N GLY A 285 6.31 -9.57 -0.52
CA GLY A 285 6.05 -9.70 -1.96
C GLY A 285 4.57 -9.51 -2.33
N ILE A 286 3.78 -8.80 -1.52
CA ILE A 286 2.36 -8.52 -1.76
C ILE A 286 2.23 -7.05 -2.13
N GLY A 287 2.01 -6.75 -3.41
CA GLY A 287 1.96 -5.39 -3.95
C GLY A 287 0.57 -4.77 -4.07
N PRO A 288 0.48 -3.55 -4.62
CA PRO A 288 -0.78 -2.87 -4.90
C PRO A 288 -1.77 -3.73 -5.70
N GLY A 289 -3.07 -3.47 -5.53
CA GLY A 289 -4.15 -4.29 -6.07
C GLY A 289 -4.60 -5.43 -5.13
N ASN A 290 -3.78 -5.77 -4.12
CA ASN A 290 -4.16 -6.76 -3.10
C ASN A 290 -4.95 -6.11 -1.96
N PRO A 291 -5.85 -6.86 -1.29
CA PRO A 291 -6.44 -6.42 -0.03
C PRO A 291 -5.42 -6.51 1.11
N ILE A 292 -5.53 -5.62 2.09
CA ILE A 292 -4.92 -5.75 3.41
C ILE A 292 -6.01 -5.54 4.45
N TYR A 293 -6.13 -6.49 5.40
CA TYR A 293 -7.17 -6.47 6.43
C TYR A 293 -6.59 -6.00 7.76
N ASP A 294 -7.12 -4.90 8.33
CA ASP A 294 -6.86 -4.55 9.73
C ASP A 294 -7.65 -5.50 10.64
N ASP A 295 -6.97 -6.10 11.60
CA ASP A 295 -7.57 -6.98 12.61
C ASP A 295 -8.00 -6.15 13.83
N MET A 296 -9.26 -5.68 13.80
CA MET A 296 -9.89 -4.94 14.89
C MET A 296 -10.74 -5.88 15.73
N GLU A 297 -10.20 -6.33 16.84
CA GLU A 297 -10.87 -7.26 17.75
C GLU A 297 -12.17 -6.72 18.36
N ALA A 298 -12.91 -7.62 18.97
CA ALA A 298 -14.15 -7.31 19.66
C ALA A 298 -13.95 -6.28 20.78
N TYR A 299 -14.80 -5.26 20.82
CA TYR A 299 -14.78 -4.23 21.85
C TYR A 299 -16.20 -3.85 22.29
N THR A 300 -16.33 -3.25 23.47
CA THR A 300 -17.62 -2.67 23.92
C THR A 300 -17.87 -1.37 23.16
N ARG A 301 -18.95 -1.33 22.37
CA ARG A 301 -19.38 -0.14 21.63
C ARG A 301 -19.71 1.00 22.58
N GLY A 302 -19.45 2.24 22.18
CA GLY A 302 -19.76 3.43 23.00
C GLY A 302 -18.99 4.67 22.62
N SER A 303 -19.21 5.75 23.38
CA SER A 303 -18.75 7.11 23.07
C SER A 303 -17.22 7.29 22.98
N THR A 304 -16.42 6.34 23.44
CA THR A 304 -14.96 6.39 23.32
C THR A 304 -14.48 5.44 22.21
N ASN A 305 -14.89 4.17 22.24
CA ASN A 305 -14.40 3.17 21.29
C ASN A 305 -14.90 3.43 19.87
N THR A 306 -16.22 3.51 19.70
CA THR A 306 -16.83 3.67 18.36
C THR A 306 -16.23 4.82 17.55
N PRO A 307 -16.20 6.10 18.03
CA PRO A 307 -15.65 7.17 17.22
C PRO A 307 -14.14 7.04 16.98
N SER A 308 -13.38 6.48 17.92
CA SER A 308 -11.94 6.28 17.75
C SER A 308 -11.63 5.21 16.71
N VAL A 309 -12.34 4.07 16.74
CA VAL A 309 -12.19 3.00 15.76
C VAL A 309 -12.61 3.47 14.37
N LEU A 310 -13.74 4.18 14.24
CA LEU A 310 -14.18 4.71 12.94
C LEU A 310 -13.19 5.74 12.36
N ALA A 311 -12.62 6.61 13.20
CA ALA A 311 -11.63 7.59 12.75
C ALA A 311 -10.32 6.92 12.31
N PHE A 312 -9.86 5.91 13.05
CA PHE A 312 -8.69 5.10 12.72
C PHE A 312 -8.88 4.37 11.38
N LEU A 313 -9.98 3.65 11.22
CA LEU A 313 -10.25 2.85 10.03
C LEU A 313 -10.58 3.69 8.78
N SER A 314 -11.18 4.88 8.95
CA SER A 314 -11.32 5.82 7.84
C SER A 314 -9.97 6.30 7.30
N ALA A 315 -9.01 6.55 8.19
CA ALA A 315 -7.65 6.96 7.81
C ALA A 315 -6.87 5.77 7.21
N TRP A 316 -6.98 4.57 7.80
CA TRP A 316 -6.47 3.32 7.26
C TRP A 316 -6.92 3.09 5.81
N THR A 317 -8.23 3.13 5.56
CA THR A 317 -8.81 2.94 4.22
C THR A 317 -8.34 4.01 3.24
N THR A 318 -8.28 5.26 3.68
CA THR A 318 -7.82 6.37 2.83
C THR A 318 -6.36 6.20 2.40
N GLU A 319 -5.50 5.76 3.31
CA GLU A 319 -4.07 5.58 3.05
C GLU A 319 -3.81 4.37 2.15
N LEU A 320 -4.45 3.23 2.41
CA LEU A 320 -4.37 2.06 1.52
C LEU A 320 -4.78 2.41 0.09
N HIS A 321 -5.89 3.16 -0.08
CA HIS A 321 -6.33 3.62 -1.40
C HIS A 321 -5.33 4.55 -2.08
N ALA A 322 -4.64 5.41 -1.30
CA ALA A 322 -3.62 6.31 -1.84
C ALA A 322 -2.43 5.52 -2.44
N HIS A 323 -2.15 4.33 -1.90
CA HIS A 323 -1.10 3.43 -2.34
C HIS A 323 -1.59 2.28 -3.26
N GLY A 324 -2.86 2.31 -3.68
CA GLY A 324 -3.42 1.36 -4.65
C GLY A 324 -3.80 0.00 -4.08
N TYR A 325 -3.82 -0.15 -2.75
CA TYR A 325 -4.32 -1.36 -2.07
C TYR A 325 -5.83 -1.29 -1.85
N THR A 326 -6.47 -2.45 -1.75
CA THR A 326 -7.86 -2.58 -1.32
C THR A 326 -7.91 -2.65 0.20
N SER A 327 -8.80 -1.89 0.82
CA SER A 327 -8.97 -1.87 2.28
C SER A 327 -9.90 -2.98 2.75
N GLY A 328 -9.42 -3.82 3.66
CA GLY A 328 -10.23 -4.78 4.41
C GLY A 328 -10.22 -4.49 5.90
N VAL A 329 -11.25 -4.94 6.60
CA VAL A 329 -11.31 -4.89 8.08
C VAL A 329 -11.99 -6.14 8.62
N TYR A 330 -11.28 -6.85 9.52
CA TYR A 330 -11.85 -7.90 10.36
C TYR A 330 -12.39 -7.28 11.64
N SER A 331 -13.58 -7.69 12.07
CA SER A 331 -14.09 -7.40 13.42
C SER A 331 -15.28 -8.30 13.78
N SER A 332 -15.61 -8.33 15.08
CA SER A 332 -16.81 -9.01 15.57
C SER A 332 -18.08 -8.38 15.01
N ALA A 333 -19.04 -9.23 14.65
CA ALA A 333 -20.38 -8.84 14.21
C ALA A 333 -21.07 -7.86 15.18
N ASN A 334 -20.85 -8.04 16.50
CA ASN A 334 -21.50 -7.27 17.56
C ASN A 334 -20.74 -5.99 17.97
N SER A 335 -19.56 -5.72 17.38
CA SER A 335 -18.76 -4.51 17.66
C SER A 335 -18.43 -3.74 16.39
N GLY A 336 -17.23 -3.87 15.82
CA GLY A 336 -16.79 -3.08 14.68
C GLY A 336 -17.72 -3.21 13.48
N ILE A 337 -18.12 -4.41 13.10
CA ILE A 337 -19.04 -4.61 11.98
C ILE A 337 -20.34 -3.85 12.17
N SER A 338 -20.96 -3.93 13.36
CA SER A 338 -22.17 -3.16 13.67
C SER A 338 -21.93 -1.64 13.68
N ASP A 339 -20.74 -1.19 14.08
CA ASP A 339 -20.38 0.24 14.03
C ASP A 339 -20.19 0.72 12.60
N PHE A 340 -19.59 -0.09 11.69
CA PHE A 340 -19.42 0.25 10.28
C PHE A 340 -20.78 0.39 9.59
N VAL A 341 -21.70 -0.57 9.80
CA VAL A 341 -23.07 -0.52 9.28
C VAL A 341 -23.79 0.73 9.77
N ALA A 342 -23.68 1.06 11.07
CA ALA A 342 -24.33 2.25 11.64
C ALA A 342 -23.71 3.55 11.10
N ALA A 343 -22.45 3.54 10.69
CA ALA A 343 -21.74 4.70 10.18
C ALA A 343 -21.85 4.88 8.66
N THR A 344 -22.46 3.93 7.95
CA THR A 344 -22.69 4.02 6.50
C THR A 344 -23.38 5.33 6.13
N GLY A 345 -22.78 6.09 5.23
CA GLY A 345 -23.30 7.38 4.79
C GLY A 345 -23.12 8.56 5.75
N SER A 346 -22.46 8.38 6.91
CA SER A 346 -22.20 9.47 7.88
C SER A 346 -20.90 10.25 7.64
N GLY A 347 -20.13 9.92 6.60
CA GLY A 347 -18.79 10.46 6.32
C GLY A 347 -17.65 9.52 6.73
N PHE A 348 -17.95 8.38 7.32
CA PHE A 348 -17.03 7.27 7.50
C PHE A 348 -16.54 6.80 6.13
N VAL A 349 -15.22 6.70 5.93
CA VAL A 349 -14.65 6.11 4.73
C VAL A 349 -14.71 4.60 4.92
N GLU A 350 -15.69 3.98 4.29
CA GLU A 350 -15.98 2.56 4.43
C GLU A 350 -14.84 1.71 3.83
N PRO A 351 -14.44 0.61 4.50
CA PRO A 351 -13.54 -0.35 3.89
C PRO A 351 -14.20 -1.01 2.66
N ASP A 352 -13.39 -1.43 1.70
CA ASP A 352 -13.91 -2.10 0.49
C ASP A 352 -14.46 -3.49 0.81
N GLN A 353 -13.89 -4.16 1.79
CA GLN A 353 -14.25 -5.51 2.22
C GLN A 353 -14.35 -5.59 3.74
N ILE A 354 -15.26 -6.43 4.22
CA ILE A 354 -15.40 -6.72 5.65
C ILE A 354 -15.23 -8.22 5.93
N TRP A 355 -14.55 -8.54 7.03
CA TRP A 355 -14.39 -9.89 7.54
C TRP A 355 -15.13 -10.01 8.86
N ILE A 356 -16.25 -10.71 8.83
CA ILE A 356 -17.26 -10.75 9.90
C ILE A 356 -16.95 -11.93 10.83
N ALA A 357 -16.55 -11.67 12.07
CA ALA A 357 -16.45 -12.70 13.09
C ALA A 357 -17.81 -12.94 13.75
N GLU A 358 -18.48 -14.03 13.35
CA GLU A 358 -19.76 -14.47 13.87
C GLU A 358 -19.81 -16.02 13.89
N TRP A 359 -19.38 -16.63 14.97
CA TRP A 359 -19.20 -18.09 15.09
C TRP A 359 -20.54 -18.83 15.19
N ASN A 360 -21.31 -18.80 14.13
CA ASN A 360 -22.64 -19.39 14.02
C ASN A 360 -22.66 -20.75 13.26
N GLY A 361 -21.51 -21.20 12.77
CA GLY A 361 -21.35 -22.45 12.03
C GLY A 361 -21.87 -22.42 10.59
N GLN A 362 -22.28 -21.27 10.07
CA GLN A 362 -22.89 -21.12 8.74
C GLN A 362 -21.81 -20.81 7.67
N GLN A 363 -21.60 -21.75 6.74
CA GLN A 363 -20.66 -21.61 5.63
C GLN A 363 -21.23 -20.71 4.51
N ASN A 364 -21.46 -19.45 4.81
CA ASN A 364 -21.93 -18.42 3.87
C ASN A 364 -21.56 -17.03 4.42
N THR A 365 -21.79 -15.97 3.67
CA THR A 365 -21.49 -14.58 4.06
C THR A 365 -22.69 -13.82 4.65
N SER A 366 -23.78 -14.51 4.97
CA SER A 366 -24.95 -13.88 5.59
C SER A 366 -24.70 -13.61 7.07
N SER A 367 -25.07 -12.43 7.52
CA SER A 367 -25.02 -12.02 8.94
C SER A 367 -26.24 -11.19 9.26
N THR A 368 -26.77 -11.37 10.47
CA THR A 368 -27.87 -10.53 10.97
C THR A 368 -27.43 -9.11 11.31
N SER A 369 -26.13 -8.88 11.46
CA SER A 369 -25.54 -7.58 11.76
C SER A 369 -25.28 -6.75 10.50
N VAL A 370 -25.36 -7.31 9.29
CA VAL A 370 -25.05 -6.65 8.03
C VAL A 370 -26.22 -6.76 7.07
N PRO A 371 -26.90 -5.66 6.70
CA PRO A 371 -27.95 -5.69 5.69
C PRO A 371 -27.46 -6.32 4.37
N SER A 372 -28.35 -7.03 3.70
CA SER A 372 -28.00 -7.72 2.44
C SER A 372 -27.56 -6.78 1.31
N THR A 373 -27.85 -5.48 1.43
CA THR A 373 -27.47 -4.43 0.47
C THR A 373 -26.10 -3.83 0.73
N GLU A 374 -25.50 -4.02 1.93
CA GLU A 374 -24.22 -3.46 2.29
C GLU A 374 -23.10 -4.47 2.04
N TRP A 375 -21.96 -4.06 1.50
CA TRP A 375 -20.87 -4.94 1.10
C TRP A 375 -21.35 -6.19 0.32
N ALA A 376 -22.37 -6.01 -0.57
CA ALA A 376 -23.11 -7.10 -1.19
C ALA A 376 -22.41 -7.73 -2.41
N ASN A 377 -21.46 -6.99 -3.03
CA ASN A 377 -20.86 -7.37 -4.30
C ASN A 377 -19.46 -7.95 -4.09
N HIS A 378 -19.38 -9.21 -3.66
CA HIS A 378 -18.10 -9.89 -3.40
C HIS A 378 -17.18 -9.08 -2.46
N GLN A 379 -17.71 -8.69 -1.30
CA GLN A 379 -17.02 -7.82 -0.36
C GLN A 379 -17.09 -8.35 1.08
N ARG A 380 -17.43 -9.63 1.28
CA ARG A 380 -17.60 -10.21 2.60
C ARG A 380 -16.78 -11.48 2.78
N ILE A 381 -16.15 -11.57 3.94
CA ILE A 381 -15.62 -12.82 4.50
C ILE A 381 -16.37 -13.06 5.82
N HIS A 382 -16.67 -14.29 6.13
CA HIS A 382 -17.33 -14.70 7.37
C HIS A 382 -16.52 -15.76 8.08
N GLN A 383 -15.92 -15.39 9.22
CA GLN A 383 -15.34 -16.36 10.14
C GLN A 383 -16.47 -17.02 10.93
N TYR A 384 -16.86 -18.22 10.48
CA TYR A 384 -18.04 -18.89 11.01
C TYR A 384 -17.75 -19.84 12.16
N GLN A 385 -16.48 -20.21 12.39
CA GLN A 385 -16.05 -21.10 13.47
C GLN A 385 -14.66 -20.73 13.95
N GLY A 386 -14.53 -20.44 15.24
CA GLY A 386 -13.25 -20.15 15.90
C GLY A 386 -12.45 -21.40 16.23
N GLY A 387 -11.29 -21.21 16.81
CA GLY A 387 -10.21 -22.12 17.12
C GLY A 387 -10.50 -23.61 17.25
N HIS A 388 -10.21 -24.39 16.21
CA HIS A 388 -10.35 -25.82 16.20
C HIS A 388 -9.25 -26.52 15.40
N ASN A 389 -9.01 -27.79 15.69
CA ASN A 389 -8.06 -28.59 14.94
C ASN A 389 -8.71 -29.20 13.70
N ALA A 390 -8.12 -28.99 12.54
CA ALA A 390 -8.48 -29.63 11.29
C ALA A 390 -7.29 -30.42 10.73
N THR A 391 -7.55 -31.59 10.12
CA THR A 391 -6.50 -32.48 9.61
C THR A 391 -6.77 -32.85 8.16
N TYR A 392 -5.82 -32.48 7.28
CA TYR A 392 -5.85 -32.85 5.87
C TYR A 392 -4.46 -33.29 5.41
N GLY A 393 -4.42 -34.28 4.51
CA GLY A 393 -3.16 -34.86 4.03
C GLY A 393 -2.25 -35.38 5.15
N GLY A 394 -2.83 -35.81 6.26
CA GLY A 394 -2.10 -36.29 7.44
C GLY A 394 -1.48 -35.19 8.32
N THR A 395 -1.75 -33.91 8.03
CA THR A 395 -1.21 -32.79 8.80
C THR A 395 -2.34 -32.01 9.49
N THR A 396 -2.17 -31.77 10.78
CA THR A 396 -3.14 -31.02 11.62
C THR A 396 -2.67 -29.58 11.80
N ILE A 397 -3.57 -28.62 11.55
CA ILE A 397 -3.42 -27.19 11.90
C ILE A 397 -4.56 -26.83 12.85
N ASN A 398 -4.30 -25.92 13.81
CA ASN A 398 -5.34 -25.25 14.58
C ASN A 398 -5.75 -24.00 13.82
N ILE A 399 -6.99 -23.90 13.39
CA ILE A 399 -7.50 -22.88 12.48
C ILE A 399 -8.77 -22.23 12.99
N ASP A 400 -9.03 -21.02 12.55
CA ASP A 400 -10.37 -20.46 12.44
C ASP A 400 -10.89 -20.72 11.02
N SER A 401 -12.17 -21.05 10.87
CA SER A 401 -12.75 -21.38 9.57
C SER A 401 -13.56 -20.24 9.01
N ASP A 402 -13.32 -19.95 7.74
CA ASP A 402 -13.91 -18.85 7.00
C ASP A 402 -14.73 -19.32 5.79
N TYR A 403 -15.71 -18.51 5.43
CA TYR A 403 -16.33 -18.54 4.13
C TYR A 403 -16.05 -17.20 3.45
N VAL A 404 -15.36 -17.23 2.34
CA VAL A 404 -14.92 -16.06 1.57
C VAL A 404 -15.88 -15.85 0.40
N ASP A 405 -16.34 -14.64 0.20
CA ASP A 405 -16.94 -14.14 -1.03
C ASP A 405 -16.45 -12.69 -1.21
N ALA A 406 -15.21 -12.59 -1.65
CA ALA A 406 -14.50 -11.31 -1.70
C ALA A 406 -13.64 -11.23 -2.96
N GLY A 407 -13.41 -9.99 -3.41
CA GLY A 407 -12.37 -9.73 -4.40
C GLY A 407 -11.05 -10.24 -3.83
N ALA A 408 -10.56 -11.29 -4.47
CA ALA A 408 -9.24 -11.77 -4.23
C ALA A 408 -8.35 -11.09 -5.26
N ALA A 409 -7.31 -10.41 -4.84
CA ALA A 409 -6.27 -10.13 -5.78
C ALA A 409 -5.72 -11.48 -6.25
N SER A 410 -5.78 -11.75 -7.54
CA SER A 410 -4.92 -12.73 -8.16
C SER A 410 -3.52 -12.19 -7.97
N GLY A 411 -2.82 -12.72 -6.98
CA GLY A 411 -1.57 -12.20 -6.47
C GLY A 411 -0.75 -11.43 -7.49
N ASN A 412 -0.70 -10.11 -7.37
CA ASN A 412 0.49 -9.38 -7.75
C ASN A 412 1.55 -9.81 -6.74
N VAL A 413 2.10 -10.99 -6.93
CA VAL A 413 3.30 -11.42 -6.23
C VAL A 413 4.37 -10.50 -6.74
N LEU A 414 4.77 -9.53 -5.93
CA LEU A 414 5.92 -8.69 -6.23
C LEU A 414 7.14 -9.60 -6.17
N PHE A 415 7.67 -9.91 -7.33
CA PHE A 415 9.04 -10.41 -7.37
C PHE A 415 9.94 -9.27 -6.92
N PRO A 416 10.86 -9.48 -5.98
CA PRO A 416 11.84 -8.47 -5.62
C PRO A 416 12.55 -7.92 -6.86
N ASN A 417 12.90 -6.66 -6.84
CA ASN A 417 13.75 -6.06 -7.88
C ASN A 417 15.02 -6.92 -8.08
N GLY A 418 15.45 -7.08 -9.32
CA GLY A 418 16.56 -7.95 -9.69
C GLY A 418 16.21 -9.44 -9.77
N THR A 419 14.92 -9.83 -9.64
CA THR A 419 14.51 -11.22 -9.89
C THR A 419 14.39 -11.48 -11.38
N PHE A 420 15.11 -12.51 -11.87
CA PHE A 420 14.98 -12.95 -13.26
C PHE A 420 13.91 -14.02 -13.40
N VAL A 421 13.06 -13.88 -14.42
CA VAL A 421 11.97 -14.82 -14.71
C VAL A 421 11.99 -15.24 -16.18
N GLN A 422 11.53 -16.47 -16.45
CA GLN A 422 11.22 -16.97 -17.77
C GLN A 422 9.75 -17.40 -17.81
N VAL A 423 9.03 -17.00 -18.84
CA VAL A 423 7.64 -17.46 -19.02
C VAL A 423 7.63 -18.89 -19.54
N SER A 424 6.89 -19.78 -18.88
CA SER A 424 6.76 -21.18 -19.31
C SER A 424 6.27 -21.27 -20.76
N GLY A 425 7.03 -21.95 -21.59
CA GLY A 425 6.75 -22.08 -23.04
C GLY A 425 7.27 -20.93 -23.90
N SER A 426 7.94 -19.91 -23.33
CA SER A 426 8.69 -18.87 -24.06
C SER A 426 10.20 -19.08 -23.90
N THR A 427 10.97 -18.49 -24.81
CA THR A 427 12.42 -18.36 -24.68
C THR A 427 12.86 -17.05 -24.07
N ASP A 428 11.93 -16.14 -23.83
CA ASP A 428 12.19 -14.79 -23.37
C ASP A 428 12.42 -14.75 -21.86
N PHE A 429 13.41 -13.93 -21.47
CA PHE A 429 13.74 -13.67 -20.08
C PHE A 429 13.42 -12.22 -19.73
N TYR A 430 13.06 -12.02 -18.50
CA TYR A 430 12.74 -10.70 -17.96
C TYR A 430 13.38 -10.53 -16.58
N GLU A 431 13.76 -9.31 -16.27
CA GLU A 431 14.16 -8.87 -14.94
C GLU A 431 13.02 -8.07 -14.32
N ILE A 432 12.64 -8.39 -13.09
CA ILE A 432 11.55 -7.69 -12.42
C ILE A 432 12.08 -6.45 -11.73
N GLU A 433 11.52 -5.30 -12.10
CA GLU A 433 11.82 -4.00 -11.50
C GLU A 433 10.54 -3.23 -11.22
N GLY A 434 10.35 -2.76 -9.97
CA GLY A 434 9.12 -2.10 -9.57
C GLY A 434 7.86 -2.94 -9.84
N GLY A 435 7.98 -4.27 -9.74
CA GLY A 435 6.92 -5.24 -10.00
C GLY A 435 6.61 -5.48 -11.49
N ALA A 436 7.33 -4.86 -12.44
CA ALA A 436 7.13 -5.05 -13.88
C ALA A 436 8.28 -5.86 -14.52
N PRO A 437 8.00 -6.65 -15.58
CA PRO A 437 8.99 -7.47 -16.25
C PRO A 437 9.73 -6.65 -17.31
N LEU A 438 10.96 -6.25 -17.06
CA LEU A 438 11.84 -5.63 -18.06
C LEU A 438 12.54 -6.70 -18.89
N PHE A 439 12.49 -6.57 -20.20
CA PHE A 439 13.03 -7.57 -21.13
C PHE A 439 14.55 -7.69 -21.04
N VAL A 440 15.07 -8.91 -21.06
CA VAL A 440 16.51 -9.20 -21.13
C VAL A 440 16.83 -9.62 -22.56
N SER A 441 17.41 -8.70 -23.34
CA SER A 441 17.80 -8.95 -24.73
C SER A 441 19.15 -9.65 -24.83
N ASP A 442 20.05 -9.35 -23.90
CA ASP A 442 21.37 -9.98 -23.77
C ASP A 442 21.75 -10.08 -22.28
N TRP A 443 22.13 -11.28 -21.85
CA TRP A 443 22.59 -11.52 -20.48
C TRP A 443 23.83 -10.71 -20.09
N SER A 444 24.66 -10.34 -21.06
CA SER A 444 25.84 -9.50 -20.78
C SER A 444 25.49 -8.11 -20.27
N ASP A 445 24.30 -7.60 -20.63
CA ASP A 445 23.82 -6.27 -20.22
C ASP A 445 23.35 -6.22 -18.77
N VAL A 446 23.03 -7.37 -18.18
CA VAL A 446 22.62 -7.55 -16.78
C VAL A 446 23.68 -8.28 -15.94
N GLY A 447 24.95 -8.17 -16.33
CA GLY A 447 26.07 -8.74 -15.58
C GLY A 447 26.34 -10.21 -15.80
N GLY A 448 25.81 -10.81 -16.85
CA GLY A 448 25.96 -12.23 -17.21
C GLY A 448 24.74 -13.07 -16.84
N ALA A 449 24.78 -14.37 -17.21
CA ALA A 449 23.67 -15.28 -16.94
C ALA A 449 23.32 -15.34 -15.44
N GLN A 450 22.07 -15.14 -15.12
CA GLN A 450 21.53 -15.10 -13.76
C GLN A 450 20.65 -16.33 -13.47
N PRO A 451 20.54 -16.76 -12.20
CA PRO A 451 19.49 -17.68 -11.78
C PRO A 451 18.12 -17.07 -12.08
N TYR A 452 17.21 -17.87 -12.60
CA TYR A 452 15.86 -17.40 -12.93
C TYR A 452 14.78 -18.37 -12.44
N THR A 453 13.57 -17.84 -12.29
CA THR A 453 12.36 -18.61 -11.93
C THR A 453 11.49 -18.78 -13.18
N VAL A 454 11.01 -19.99 -13.42
CA VAL A 454 10.02 -20.22 -14.49
C VAL A 454 8.63 -19.92 -13.93
N ILE A 455 7.92 -18.97 -14.56
CA ILE A 455 6.57 -18.53 -14.17
C ILE A 455 5.55 -18.90 -15.26
N THR A 456 4.29 -19.03 -14.87
CA THR A 456 3.22 -19.29 -15.83
C THR A 456 2.85 -18.02 -16.62
N PRO A 457 2.20 -18.16 -17.82
CA PRO A 457 1.67 -16.99 -18.53
C PRO A 457 0.67 -16.17 -17.69
N GLN A 458 -0.09 -16.79 -16.80
CA GLN A 458 -1.02 -16.12 -15.90
C GLN A 458 -0.28 -15.29 -14.86
N GLN A 459 0.79 -15.82 -14.25
CA GLN A 459 1.64 -15.06 -13.33
C GLN A 459 2.32 -13.88 -14.02
N PHE A 460 2.79 -14.07 -15.25
CA PHE A 460 3.38 -13.00 -16.06
C PHE A 460 2.36 -11.89 -16.36
N ALA A 461 1.13 -12.25 -16.72
CA ALA A 461 0.05 -11.30 -16.98
C ALA A 461 -0.42 -10.54 -15.72
N ALA A 462 -0.13 -11.08 -14.53
CA ALA A 462 -0.44 -10.45 -13.25
C ALA A 462 0.64 -9.46 -12.78
N LEU A 463 1.81 -9.41 -13.42
CA LEU A 463 2.84 -8.42 -13.11
C LEU A 463 2.37 -7.00 -13.49
N ASN A 464 2.96 -6.00 -12.85
CA ASN A 464 2.69 -4.61 -13.23
C ASN A 464 2.97 -4.41 -14.73
N PRO A 465 2.12 -3.70 -15.45
CA PRO A 465 2.36 -3.43 -16.88
C PRO A 465 3.57 -2.53 -17.12
N VAL A 466 3.93 -1.70 -16.12
CA VAL A 466 5.11 -0.83 -16.08
C VAL A 466 5.65 -0.80 -14.64
N PRO A 467 6.95 -0.51 -14.43
CA PRO A 467 7.50 -0.39 -13.09
C PRO A 467 6.85 0.71 -12.27
N SER A 468 6.74 0.49 -10.96
CA SER A 468 6.20 1.45 -10.00
C SER A 468 6.98 2.76 -10.00
N ASP A 469 6.28 3.86 -9.72
CA ASP A 469 6.89 5.18 -9.59
C ASP A 469 7.99 5.20 -8.50
N GLY A 470 9.11 5.85 -8.82
CA GLY A 470 10.27 5.93 -7.92
C GLY A 470 11.26 4.77 -8.04
N THR A 471 10.98 3.72 -8.83
CA THR A 471 11.96 2.65 -9.13
C THR A 471 13.20 3.25 -9.79
N LEU A 472 14.38 2.96 -9.24
CA LEU A 472 15.66 3.42 -9.76
C LEU A 472 16.39 2.29 -10.49
N VAL A 473 16.81 2.56 -11.72
CA VAL A 473 17.51 1.61 -12.57
C VAL A 473 18.77 2.23 -13.17
N GLU A 474 19.75 1.39 -13.42
CA GLU A 474 21.02 1.75 -14.08
C GLU A 474 21.24 0.83 -15.27
N THR A 475 21.70 1.37 -16.38
CA THR A 475 22.09 0.55 -17.54
C THR A 475 23.55 0.11 -17.42
N ASN A 476 23.96 -0.91 -18.17
CA ASN A 476 25.35 -1.36 -18.27
C ASN A 476 26.35 -0.26 -18.73
N THR A 477 25.85 0.84 -19.28
CA THR A 477 26.65 2.02 -19.64
C THR A 477 26.79 3.06 -18.52
N GLY A 478 26.19 2.79 -17.34
CA GLY A 478 26.19 3.68 -16.20
C GLY A 478 25.17 4.83 -16.29
N ALA A 479 24.23 4.79 -17.23
CA ALA A 479 23.14 5.76 -17.31
C ALA A 479 22.05 5.39 -16.31
N LEU A 480 21.65 6.38 -15.49
CA LEU A 480 20.70 6.23 -14.40
C LEU A 480 19.32 6.78 -14.79
N TYR A 481 18.27 6.08 -14.37
CA TYR A 481 16.89 6.49 -14.60
C TYR A 481 16.02 6.21 -13.36
N LEU A 482 15.04 7.08 -13.16
CA LEU A 482 13.98 6.92 -12.17
C LEU A 482 12.65 6.78 -12.90
N ILE A 483 11.86 5.79 -12.56
CA ILE A 483 10.55 5.58 -13.20
C ILE A 483 9.54 6.58 -12.66
N ALA A 484 8.84 7.27 -13.57
CA ALA A 484 7.73 8.15 -13.26
C ALA A 484 6.61 8.00 -14.29
N GLY A 485 5.40 7.67 -13.85
CA GLY A 485 4.27 7.37 -14.74
C GLY A 485 4.58 6.23 -15.73
N GLY A 486 5.39 5.28 -15.31
CA GLY A 486 5.86 4.16 -16.10
C GLY A 486 6.95 4.49 -17.14
N ALA A 487 7.46 5.72 -17.20
CA ALA A 487 8.51 6.13 -18.13
C ALA A 487 9.84 6.37 -17.41
N PRO A 488 11.01 6.08 -18.06
CA PRO A 488 12.32 6.27 -17.47
C PRO A 488 12.72 7.77 -17.55
N MET A 489 12.78 8.42 -16.40
CA MET A 489 13.27 9.80 -16.26
C MET A 489 14.77 9.77 -16.00
N PHE A 490 15.55 10.58 -16.72
CA PHE A 490 17.00 10.61 -16.60
C PHE A 490 17.44 11.15 -15.24
N VAL A 491 18.45 10.51 -14.64
CA VAL A 491 19.04 10.93 -13.36
C VAL A 491 20.49 11.34 -13.59
N SER A 492 20.78 12.63 -13.48
CA SER A 492 22.12 13.15 -13.67
C SER A 492 23.06 12.82 -12.50
N SER A 493 22.53 12.63 -11.30
CA SER A 493 23.27 12.23 -10.10
C SER A 493 22.34 11.67 -9.01
N LEU A 494 22.70 10.51 -8.46
CA LEU A 494 21.98 9.92 -7.31
C LEU A 494 22.10 10.76 -6.04
N ALA A 495 23.09 11.63 -5.92
CA ALA A 495 23.26 12.49 -4.76
C ALA A 495 22.05 13.39 -4.49
N GLN A 496 21.31 13.78 -5.53
CA GLN A 496 20.07 14.54 -5.41
C GLN A 496 18.93 13.78 -4.73
N PHE A 497 19.02 12.43 -4.72
CA PHE A 497 18.03 11.51 -4.16
C PHE A 497 18.51 10.81 -2.90
N GLY A 498 19.69 11.21 -2.34
CA GLY A 498 20.26 10.59 -1.15
C GLY A 498 21.09 9.34 -1.41
N ASN A 499 21.54 9.11 -2.64
CA ASN A 499 22.33 7.95 -3.09
C ASN A 499 21.65 6.59 -2.82
N PRO A 500 20.39 6.40 -3.21
CA PRO A 500 19.76 5.08 -3.13
C PRO A 500 20.41 4.11 -4.12
N PRO A 501 20.33 2.79 -3.88
CA PRO A 501 20.78 1.80 -4.87
C PRO A 501 19.90 1.84 -6.12
N ALA A 502 20.48 1.55 -7.26
CA ALA A 502 19.79 1.34 -8.54
C ALA A 502 20.03 -0.10 -9.01
N SER A 503 19.02 -0.73 -9.61
CA SER A 503 19.15 -2.06 -10.22
C SER A 503 19.78 -1.96 -11.60
N LEU A 504 20.68 -2.90 -11.93
CA LEU A 504 21.29 -2.97 -13.26
C LEU A 504 20.33 -3.64 -14.24
N ILE A 505 19.85 -2.91 -15.23
CA ILE A 505 18.91 -3.41 -16.24
C ILE A 505 19.54 -3.42 -17.64
N ASP A 506 18.93 -4.20 -18.54
CA ASP A 506 19.27 -4.16 -19.96
C ASP A 506 18.90 -2.80 -20.58
N ALA A 507 19.91 -2.14 -21.15
CA ALA A 507 19.76 -0.81 -21.80
C ALA A 507 18.76 -0.82 -22.97
N TRP A 508 18.48 -2.00 -23.53
CA TRP A 508 17.49 -2.17 -24.59
C TRP A 508 16.12 -1.62 -24.16
N ASN A 509 15.72 -1.81 -22.90
CA ASN A 509 14.43 -1.34 -22.40
C ASN A 509 14.30 0.18 -22.47
N ILE A 510 15.36 0.91 -22.11
CA ILE A 510 15.38 2.39 -22.19
C ILE A 510 15.30 2.85 -23.65
N ALA A 511 16.10 2.26 -24.52
CA ALA A 511 16.14 2.61 -25.95
C ALA A 511 14.81 2.30 -26.66
N ASN A 512 14.04 1.35 -26.14
CA ASN A 512 12.78 0.89 -26.71
C ASN A 512 11.56 1.23 -25.81
N ALA A 513 11.68 2.24 -24.95
CA ALA A 513 10.55 2.70 -24.13
C ALA A 513 9.36 3.10 -25.03
N GLY A 514 8.18 2.56 -24.73
CA GLY A 514 6.98 2.62 -25.57
C GLY A 514 6.75 1.39 -26.46
N ASN A 515 7.73 0.49 -26.56
CA ASN A 515 7.50 -0.83 -27.10
C ASN A 515 6.86 -1.72 -26.03
N PRO A 516 5.76 -2.43 -26.31
CA PRO A 516 5.12 -3.30 -25.32
C PRO A 516 6.04 -4.30 -24.63
N THR A 517 7.07 -4.81 -25.32
CA THR A 517 8.03 -5.77 -24.76
C THR A 517 8.96 -5.13 -23.71
N SER A 518 9.20 -3.82 -23.76
CA SER A 518 10.05 -3.14 -22.79
C SER A 518 9.35 -2.92 -21.44
N HIS A 519 8.03 -3.01 -21.42
CA HIS A 519 7.21 -2.64 -20.24
C HIS A 519 7.54 -1.25 -19.68
N LEU A 520 8.01 -0.33 -20.54
CA LEU A 520 8.23 1.07 -20.23
C LEU A 520 7.39 1.96 -21.14
N ASN A 521 6.83 3.00 -20.61
CA ASN A 521 6.15 4.03 -21.40
C ASN A 521 7.18 4.91 -22.11
N ALA A 522 6.88 5.33 -23.33
CA ALA A 522 7.73 6.30 -24.05
C ALA A 522 7.81 7.67 -23.34
N THR A 523 6.74 8.05 -22.64
CA THR A 523 6.63 9.26 -21.81
C THR A 523 5.76 8.95 -20.60
N PRO A 524 5.88 9.69 -19.48
CA PRO A 524 5.03 9.47 -18.32
C PRO A 524 3.54 9.52 -18.66
N SER A 525 2.77 8.67 -18.01
CA SER A 525 1.32 8.56 -18.18
C SER A 525 0.60 9.90 -17.92
N ASN A 526 -0.50 10.12 -18.63
CA ASN A 526 -1.33 11.31 -18.44
C ASN A 526 -1.81 11.43 -16.99
N GLY A 527 -1.65 12.62 -16.43
CA GLY A 527 -2.11 12.90 -15.08
C GLY A 527 -1.06 12.69 -13.99
N THR A 528 0.09 12.05 -14.28
CA THR A 528 1.21 11.92 -13.35
C THR A 528 1.66 13.30 -12.87
N PHE A 529 1.80 13.46 -11.55
CA PHE A 529 2.43 14.65 -10.98
C PHE A 529 3.93 14.40 -10.81
N LEU A 530 4.74 15.36 -11.26
CA LEU A 530 6.19 15.35 -11.14
C LEU A 530 6.61 16.54 -10.27
N THR A 531 7.54 16.31 -9.36
CA THR A 531 8.18 17.40 -8.60
C THR A 531 9.69 17.28 -8.78
N THR A 532 10.35 18.36 -9.19
CA THR A 532 11.82 18.34 -9.27
C THR A 532 12.45 18.40 -7.88
N THR A 533 13.69 17.92 -7.72
CA THR A 533 14.45 18.07 -6.46
C THR A 533 14.62 19.53 -6.04
N THR A 534 14.38 20.51 -6.95
CA THR A 534 14.36 21.95 -6.67
C THR A 534 12.97 22.50 -6.32
N GLY A 535 11.93 21.63 -6.25
CA GLY A 535 10.58 21.98 -5.80
C GLY A 535 9.64 22.49 -6.90
N LEU A 536 10.03 22.48 -8.18
CA LEU A 536 9.12 22.82 -9.27
C LEU A 536 8.19 21.65 -9.57
N THR A 537 6.90 21.93 -9.70
CA THR A 537 5.89 20.90 -9.88
C THR A 537 5.23 20.97 -11.25
N TYR A 538 4.91 19.81 -11.80
CA TYR A 538 4.29 19.65 -13.11
C TYR A 538 3.22 18.57 -13.09
N ARG A 539 2.29 18.64 -14.02
CA ARG A 539 1.37 17.55 -14.34
C ARG A 539 1.54 17.13 -15.78
N VAL A 540 1.74 15.82 -16.02
CA VAL A 540 2.00 15.32 -17.38
C VAL A 540 0.69 15.24 -18.19
N VAL A 541 0.76 15.74 -19.43
CA VAL A 541 -0.31 15.63 -20.42
C VAL A 541 0.30 15.34 -21.78
N GLY A 542 -0.08 14.25 -22.41
CA GLY A 542 0.44 13.86 -23.72
C GLY A 542 1.97 13.86 -23.76
N GLY A 543 2.62 13.43 -22.69
CA GLY A 543 4.06 13.40 -22.50
C GLY A 543 4.71 14.74 -22.15
N ALA A 544 3.96 15.87 -22.12
CA ALA A 544 4.52 17.18 -21.78
C ALA A 544 4.25 17.55 -20.31
N PRO A 545 5.24 18.16 -19.61
CA PRO A 545 5.08 18.65 -18.25
C PRO A 545 4.37 20.01 -18.26
N ILE A 546 3.11 20.05 -17.82
CA ILE A 546 2.34 21.27 -17.61
C ILE A 546 2.62 21.79 -16.21
N ALA A 547 3.13 23.03 -16.10
CA ALA A 547 3.50 23.61 -14.81
C ALA A 547 2.29 23.70 -13.84
N VAL A 548 2.54 23.36 -12.58
CA VAL A 548 1.61 23.52 -11.45
C VAL A 548 2.13 24.66 -10.59
N THR A 549 1.46 25.82 -10.62
CA THR A 549 1.89 27.00 -9.87
C THR A 549 1.35 27.03 -8.45
N THR A 550 0.25 26.32 -8.20
CA THR A 550 -0.33 26.16 -6.86
C THR A 550 -1.14 24.87 -6.75
N TRP A 551 -0.97 24.18 -5.64
CA TRP A 551 -1.75 23.00 -5.32
C TRP A 551 -3.21 23.27 -4.97
N SER A 552 -3.54 24.51 -4.62
CA SER A 552 -4.91 24.89 -4.22
C SER A 552 -5.94 24.64 -5.33
N VAL A 553 -5.56 24.75 -6.61
CA VAL A 553 -6.46 24.47 -7.74
C VAL A 553 -6.85 22.99 -7.83
N PHE A 554 -6.06 22.10 -7.25
CA PHE A 554 -6.31 20.66 -7.17
C PHE A 554 -6.96 20.21 -5.84
N GLY A 555 -7.30 21.18 -4.97
CA GLY A 555 -7.85 20.89 -3.64
C GLY A 555 -6.82 20.44 -2.61
N GLY A 556 -5.55 20.82 -2.78
CA GLY A 556 -4.43 20.46 -1.91
C GLY A 556 -3.32 19.71 -2.66
N ALA A 557 -2.22 19.44 -1.96
CA ALA A 557 -1.09 18.68 -2.49
C ALA A 557 -1.54 17.27 -2.95
N LYS A 558 -0.89 16.77 -4.00
CA LYS A 558 -1.13 15.43 -4.54
C LYS A 558 0.17 14.65 -4.51
N PRO A 559 0.13 13.31 -4.39
CA PRO A 559 1.30 12.48 -4.60
C PRO A 559 2.00 12.86 -5.90
N ALA A 560 3.32 13.05 -5.84
CA ALA A 560 4.11 13.46 -6.98
C ALA A 560 5.46 12.73 -6.96
N VAL A 561 5.91 12.27 -8.11
CA VAL A 561 7.21 11.61 -8.23
C VAL A 561 8.30 12.68 -8.29
N THR A 562 9.32 12.54 -7.42
CA THR A 562 10.46 13.44 -7.44
C THR A 562 11.42 13.07 -8.56
N ILE A 563 11.69 14.00 -9.48
CA ILE A 563 12.55 13.81 -10.65
C ILE A 563 13.74 14.79 -10.65
N ASP A 564 14.74 14.49 -11.49
CA ASP A 564 15.86 15.40 -11.72
C ASP A 564 15.38 16.66 -12.48
N PRO A 565 15.72 17.88 -12.04
CA PRO A 565 15.42 19.10 -12.80
C PRO A 565 16.03 19.11 -14.20
N TYR A 566 17.05 18.30 -14.46
CA TYR A 566 17.65 18.12 -15.79
C TYR A 566 16.59 17.72 -16.82
N ASP A 567 15.65 16.84 -16.48
CA ASP A 567 14.62 16.35 -17.40
C ASP A 567 13.75 17.47 -17.96
N VAL A 568 13.32 18.39 -17.10
CA VAL A 568 12.47 19.51 -17.53
C VAL A 568 13.27 20.57 -18.28
N ALA A 569 14.54 20.75 -17.90
CA ALA A 569 15.42 21.73 -18.56
C ALA A 569 15.90 21.27 -19.95
N ASN A 570 15.94 19.96 -20.20
CA ASN A 570 16.52 19.36 -21.40
C ASN A 570 15.55 18.48 -22.20
N ILE A 571 14.27 18.85 -22.25
CA ILE A 571 13.19 18.11 -22.93
C ILE A 571 13.51 17.73 -24.40
N TRP A 572 14.44 18.45 -25.05
CA TRP A 572 14.91 18.17 -26.39
C TRP A 572 15.97 17.02 -26.47
N ASN A 573 16.49 16.61 -25.32
CA ASN A 573 17.43 15.49 -25.25
C ASN A 573 16.68 14.16 -25.36
N PRO A 574 17.05 13.26 -26.30
CA PRO A 574 16.39 11.97 -26.45
C PRO A 574 16.46 11.06 -25.20
N ALA A 575 17.42 11.27 -24.30
CA ALA A 575 17.51 10.55 -23.04
C ALA A 575 16.44 10.98 -22.02
N VAL A 576 15.75 12.09 -22.28
CA VAL A 576 14.68 12.63 -21.45
C VAL A 576 13.35 12.22 -22.05
N HIS A 577 12.60 11.40 -21.38
CA HIS A 577 11.32 10.85 -21.83
C HIS A 577 10.14 11.83 -21.61
N LEU A 578 10.37 13.13 -21.89
CA LEU A 578 9.36 14.19 -21.91
C LEU A 578 9.33 14.82 -23.28
N VAL A 579 8.20 15.40 -23.64
CA VAL A 579 8.04 16.18 -24.86
C VAL A 579 7.74 17.64 -24.56
N TYR A 580 8.17 18.53 -25.43
CA TYR A 580 8.01 19.98 -25.23
C TYR A 580 6.55 20.43 -25.23
N ARG A 581 5.67 19.68 -25.89
CA ARG A 581 4.27 20.03 -26.07
C ARG A 581 3.39 18.78 -25.98
N PRO A 582 2.20 18.89 -25.35
CA PRO A 582 1.25 17.78 -25.36
C PRO A 582 0.98 17.24 -26.76
N SER A 583 0.91 15.94 -26.88
CA SER A 583 0.58 15.25 -28.14
C SER A 583 -0.78 15.73 -28.69
N VAL A 584 -0.90 15.72 -30.02
CA VAL A 584 -2.15 16.11 -30.70
C VAL A 584 -3.29 15.19 -30.25
N GLY A 585 -4.44 15.80 -29.93
CA GLY A 585 -5.59 15.11 -29.40
C GLY A 585 -5.62 15.00 -27.85
N SER A 586 -4.54 15.40 -27.15
CA SER A 586 -4.59 15.48 -25.68
C SER A 586 -5.64 16.46 -25.21
N ILE A 587 -6.46 16.08 -24.23
CA ILE A 587 -7.58 16.87 -23.72
C ILE A 587 -7.31 17.26 -22.27
N VAL A 588 -7.53 18.53 -21.93
CA VAL A 588 -7.34 19.05 -20.58
C VAL A 588 -8.52 19.88 -20.10
N GLU A 589 -8.76 19.86 -18.79
CA GLU A 589 -9.60 20.82 -18.08
C GLU A 589 -8.69 21.79 -17.32
N GLY A 590 -8.70 23.06 -17.69
CA GLY A 590 -7.97 24.10 -16.98
C GLY A 590 -8.62 24.46 -15.65
N LEU A 591 -7.85 24.58 -14.59
CA LEU A 591 -8.31 24.95 -13.25
C LEU A 591 -7.71 26.29 -12.81
N PRO A 592 -8.47 27.23 -12.22
CA PRO A 592 -9.87 27.09 -11.79
C PRO A 592 -10.92 27.43 -12.87
N SER A 593 -10.52 27.80 -14.10
CA SER A 593 -11.44 28.29 -15.14
C SER A 593 -12.50 27.26 -15.56
N LYS A 594 -12.24 25.98 -15.38
CA LYS A 594 -13.05 24.85 -15.90
C LYS A 594 -13.26 24.89 -17.42
N ALA A 595 -12.30 25.50 -18.13
CA ALA A 595 -12.26 25.53 -19.59
C ALA A 595 -11.63 24.23 -20.11
N TYR A 596 -12.25 23.62 -21.12
CA TYR A 596 -11.76 22.39 -21.72
C TYR A 596 -11.03 22.69 -23.02
N TRP A 597 -9.85 22.10 -23.17
CA TRP A 597 -8.97 22.34 -24.31
C TRP A 597 -8.49 21.03 -24.90
N GLU A 598 -8.46 20.96 -26.23
CA GLU A 598 -7.81 19.89 -26.99
C GLU A 598 -6.55 20.43 -27.65
N PHE A 599 -5.43 19.72 -27.57
CA PHE A 599 -4.18 20.10 -28.21
C PHE A 599 -4.15 19.68 -29.67
N GLY A 600 -3.98 20.62 -30.58
CA GLY A 600 -3.70 20.41 -31.97
C GLY A 600 -2.21 20.57 -32.32
N PRO A 601 -1.84 20.49 -33.60
CA PRO A 601 -0.43 20.50 -34.01
C PRO A 601 0.37 21.75 -33.58
N LYS A 602 -0.28 22.91 -33.51
CA LYS A 602 0.37 24.18 -33.14
C LYS A 602 -0.30 24.90 -31.98
N ASN A 603 -1.57 24.65 -31.74
CA ASN A 603 -2.40 25.42 -30.83
C ASN A 603 -3.29 24.48 -30.00
N ARG A 604 -3.90 25.01 -28.96
CA ARG A 604 -4.96 24.34 -28.21
C ARG A 604 -6.34 24.89 -28.59
N TYR A 605 -7.35 24.06 -28.51
CA TYR A 605 -8.72 24.30 -28.97
C TYR A 605 -9.72 24.23 -27.83
N LEU A 606 -10.55 25.27 -27.64
CA LEU A 606 -11.64 25.22 -26.68
C LEU A 606 -12.70 24.22 -27.17
N ILE A 607 -13.02 23.23 -26.33
CA ILE A 607 -14.00 22.18 -26.62
C ILE A 607 -15.13 22.18 -25.60
N ALA A 608 -16.16 21.38 -25.84
CA ALA A 608 -17.16 21.07 -24.81
C ALA A 608 -16.56 20.25 -23.67
N PRO A 609 -17.17 20.24 -22.47
CA PRO A 609 -16.75 19.39 -21.37
C PRO A 609 -16.56 17.93 -21.80
N ASN A 610 -15.44 17.36 -21.39
CA ASN A 610 -15.05 16.00 -21.73
C ASN A 610 -14.62 15.28 -20.43
N PRO A 611 -15.21 14.11 -20.09
CA PRO A 611 -14.86 13.38 -18.87
C PRO A 611 -13.42 12.85 -18.87
N ASP A 612 -12.82 12.64 -20.04
CA ASP A 612 -11.45 12.11 -20.17
C ASP A 612 -10.38 13.20 -20.08
N ALA A 613 -10.77 14.45 -19.79
CA ALA A 613 -9.86 15.57 -19.72
C ALA A 613 -8.95 15.47 -18.47
N VAL A 614 -7.65 15.60 -18.68
CA VAL A 614 -6.69 15.74 -17.57
C VAL A 614 -6.84 17.14 -16.97
N ARG A 615 -7.06 17.23 -15.66
CA ARG A 615 -7.13 18.53 -14.96
C ARG A 615 -5.74 19.13 -14.86
N VAL A 616 -5.57 20.39 -15.22
CA VAL A 616 -4.29 21.10 -15.18
C VAL A 616 -4.46 22.52 -14.64
N ASP A 617 -3.37 23.12 -14.15
CA ASP A 617 -3.36 24.52 -13.75
C ASP A 617 -3.48 25.43 -14.99
N ASP A 618 -4.40 26.38 -15.00
CA ASP A 618 -4.57 27.36 -16.08
C ASP A 618 -3.29 28.14 -16.39
N HIS A 619 -2.48 28.45 -15.36
CA HIS A 619 -1.21 29.15 -15.54
C HIS A 619 -0.19 28.30 -16.32
N GLY A 620 -0.22 26.98 -16.12
CA GLY A 620 0.60 26.03 -16.87
C GLY A 620 0.24 25.96 -18.35
N LEU A 621 -0.96 26.41 -18.73
CA LEU A 621 -1.41 26.46 -20.13
C LEU A 621 -0.99 27.73 -20.87
N VAL A 622 -0.49 28.76 -20.17
CA VAL A 622 -0.11 30.04 -20.78
C VAL A 622 0.92 29.91 -21.93
N PRO A 623 1.94 29.02 -21.83
CA PRO A 623 2.92 28.86 -22.91
C PRO A 623 2.32 28.31 -24.23
N TYR A 624 1.14 27.70 -24.16
CA TYR A 624 0.50 27.09 -25.32
C TYR A 624 -0.54 28.03 -25.93
N SER A 625 -0.23 28.62 -27.05
CA SER A 625 -1.05 29.66 -27.72
C SER A 625 -2.47 29.17 -28.04
N ALA A 626 -3.44 30.03 -27.77
CA ALA A 626 -4.79 29.94 -28.29
C ALA A 626 -4.98 31.00 -29.37
N ILE A 627 -5.02 30.65 -30.65
CA ILE A 627 -5.22 31.59 -31.75
C ILE A 627 -6.73 31.83 -31.97
N PRO A 628 -7.13 33.12 -32.22
CA PRO A 628 -8.53 33.38 -32.56
C PRO A 628 -8.97 32.66 -33.83
N CYS A 629 -10.13 32.00 -33.77
CA CYS A 629 -10.76 31.37 -34.94
C CYS A 629 -11.07 32.43 -36.01
N ARG A 630 -10.44 32.30 -37.17
CA ARG A 630 -10.80 33.11 -38.34
C ARG A 630 -11.68 32.24 -39.25
N VAL A 631 -13.00 32.38 -39.15
CA VAL A 631 -14.00 31.53 -39.84
C VAL A 631 -13.69 31.43 -41.32
N PRO A 632 -13.37 30.25 -41.89
CA PRO A 632 -13.10 30.08 -43.31
C PRO A 632 -14.42 30.08 -44.14
N GLY A 633 -14.29 30.26 -45.44
CA GLY A 633 -15.41 30.06 -46.36
C GLY A 633 -15.62 28.55 -46.59
N LEU A 634 -16.77 28.02 -46.17
CA LEU A 634 -17.06 26.60 -46.21
C LEU A 634 -18.04 26.20 -47.34
N GLY A 635 -18.50 27.17 -48.13
CA GLY A 635 -19.46 26.90 -49.18
C GLY A 635 -19.04 25.81 -50.18
N HIS A 636 -19.94 24.95 -50.56
CA HIS A 636 -19.76 23.82 -51.50
C HIS A 636 -18.79 22.70 -51.00
N MET A 637 -18.33 22.76 -49.77
CA MET A 637 -17.46 21.73 -49.18
C MET A 637 -18.28 20.53 -48.67
N THR A 638 -17.70 19.34 -48.75
CA THR A 638 -18.19 18.17 -48.02
C THR A 638 -17.88 18.30 -46.54
N ILE A 639 -18.54 17.54 -45.66
CA ILE A 639 -18.30 17.62 -44.20
C ILE A 639 -16.86 17.26 -43.81
N ALA A 640 -16.23 16.35 -44.58
CA ALA A 640 -14.81 16.02 -44.36
C ALA A 640 -13.89 17.22 -44.69
N GLN A 641 -14.15 17.90 -45.81
CA GLN A 641 -13.42 19.14 -46.17
C GLN A 641 -13.66 20.26 -45.17
N VAL A 642 -14.92 20.42 -44.71
CA VAL A 642 -15.27 21.39 -43.66
C VAL A 642 -14.45 21.15 -42.38
N LYS A 643 -14.37 19.92 -41.91
CA LYS A 643 -13.57 19.57 -40.73
C LYS A 643 -12.11 19.96 -40.93
N ALA A 644 -11.54 19.62 -42.07
CA ALA A 644 -10.13 19.94 -42.38
C ALA A 644 -9.86 21.46 -42.45
N GLU A 645 -10.74 22.23 -43.10
CA GLU A 645 -10.59 23.68 -43.23
C GLU A 645 -10.84 24.43 -41.93
N LEU A 646 -11.78 23.98 -41.11
CA LEU A 646 -12.01 24.53 -39.78
C LEU A 646 -10.79 24.31 -38.89
N LEU A 647 -10.19 23.10 -38.93
CA LEU A 647 -8.99 22.78 -38.17
C LEU A 647 -7.80 23.69 -38.55
N LYS A 648 -7.59 23.96 -39.84
CA LYS A 648 -6.57 24.89 -40.33
C LYS A 648 -6.78 26.32 -39.83
N ALA A 649 -8.02 26.71 -39.60
CA ALA A 649 -8.40 28.06 -39.21
C ALA A 649 -8.61 28.23 -37.71
N ASP A 650 -8.19 27.24 -36.90
CA ASP A 650 -8.40 27.20 -35.44
C ASP A 650 -9.88 27.36 -35.03
N CYS A 651 -10.77 26.73 -35.80
CA CYS A 651 -12.21 26.70 -35.60
C CYS A 651 -12.72 25.27 -35.49
N HIS A 652 -13.85 25.07 -34.84
CA HIS A 652 -14.51 23.76 -34.71
C HIS A 652 -15.78 23.64 -35.54
N LEU A 653 -16.11 22.42 -35.92
CA LEU A 653 -17.41 22.11 -36.52
C LEU A 653 -18.48 22.10 -35.42
N GLY A 654 -19.43 23.01 -35.55
CA GLY A 654 -20.62 23.09 -34.70
C GLY A 654 -21.79 22.26 -35.20
N LYS A 655 -23.00 22.76 -34.97
CA LYS A 655 -24.24 22.07 -35.36
C LYS A 655 -24.32 21.89 -36.87
N VAL A 656 -24.44 20.63 -37.33
CA VAL A 656 -24.73 20.27 -38.70
C VAL A 656 -26.24 20.12 -38.85
N ARG A 657 -26.82 20.81 -39.86
CA ARG A 657 -28.25 20.69 -40.21
C ARG A 657 -28.34 20.19 -41.62
N ASP A 658 -29.14 19.17 -41.85
CA ASP A 658 -29.45 18.67 -43.20
C ASP A 658 -30.81 19.20 -43.63
N LYS A 659 -30.92 19.69 -44.89
CA LYS A 659 -32.22 19.87 -45.49
C LYS A 659 -32.70 18.54 -46.03
N PRO A 660 -33.99 18.17 -45.82
CA PRO A 660 -34.54 16.95 -46.39
C PRO A 660 -34.39 16.98 -47.92
N LEU A 661 -33.67 16.00 -48.46
CA LEU A 661 -33.51 15.82 -49.91
C LEU A 661 -34.68 14.99 -50.48
N THR A 662 -35.44 15.59 -51.41
CA THR A 662 -36.29 14.83 -52.31
C THR A 662 -35.41 14.18 -53.39
N ARG A 663 -35.26 12.84 -53.28
CA ARG A 663 -34.73 11.91 -54.27
C ARG A 663 -33.60 12.39 -55.19
N ARG A 664 -32.31 12.26 -54.74
CA ARG A 664 -31.15 11.78 -55.53
C ARG A 664 -29.94 11.66 -54.64
N ARG A 665 -29.13 10.61 -54.80
CA ARG A 665 -27.87 10.38 -54.09
C ARG A 665 -26.81 11.37 -54.60
N HIS A 666 -26.77 12.60 -54.07
CA HIS A 666 -25.68 13.52 -54.28
C HIS A 666 -24.91 13.69 -52.96
N THR A 667 -23.59 13.79 -53.02
CA THR A 667 -22.75 14.10 -51.85
C THR A 667 -23.19 15.46 -51.31
N LEU A 668 -23.76 15.47 -50.08
CA LEU A 668 -24.18 16.69 -49.39
C LEU A 668 -23.05 17.70 -49.27
N ARG A 669 -23.33 18.95 -49.63
CA ARG A 669 -22.36 20.05 -49.56
C ARG A 669 -22.93 21.20 -48.74
N VAL A 670 -22.02 22.02 -48.16
CA VAL A 670 -22.42 23.21 -47.39
C VAL A 670 -23.10 24.22 -48.28
N ILE A 671 -24.35 24.53 -47.96
CA ILE A 671 -25.14 25.60 -48.62
C ILE A 671 -25.27 26.85 -47.74
N LYS A 672 -25.03 26.73 -46.42
CA LYS A 672 -25.07 27.85 -45.49
C LYS A 672 -24.13 27.57 -44.31
N GLN A 673 -23.44 28.61 -43.82
CA GLN A 673 -22.63 28.58 -42.61
C GLN A 673 -22.98 29.72 -41.65
N SER A 674 -22.75 29.54 -40.38
CA SER A 674 -22.88 30.55 -39.32
C SER A 674 -21.79 30.36 -38.28
N PRO A 675 -20.98 31.38 -38.02
CA PRO A 675 -20.92 32.74 -38.56
C PRO A 675 -20.50 32.81 -40.05
N LYS A 676 -20.62 34.00 -40.65
CA LYS A 676 -20.13 34.27 -42.02
C LYS A 676 -18.61 34.06 -42.09
N ALA A 677 -18.12 33.74 -43.32
CA ALA A 677 -16.69 33.66 -43.60
C ALA A 677 -15.97 34.96 -43.24
N ARG A 678 -14.67 34.87 -42.88
CA ARG A 678 -13.77 35.92 -42.41
C ARG A 678 -14.14 36.58 -41.08
N THR A 679 -15.18 36.14 -40.39
CA THR A 679 -15.49 36.62 -39.03
C THR A 679 -14.39 36.18 -38.07
N LYS A 680 -13.82 37.12 -37.26
CA LYS A 680 -12.95 36.78 -36.14
C LYS A 680 -13.82 36.39 -34.92
N LYS A 681 -13.57 35.26 -34.33
CA LYS A 681 -14.20 34.75 -33.11
C LYS A 681 -13.13 34.36 -32.11
N VAL A 682 -13.54 34.14 -30.87
CA VAL A 682 -12.65 33.53 -29.87
C VAL A 682 -12.03 32.28 -30.46
N ALA A 683 -10.84 31.94 -30.01
CA ALA A 683 -10.23 30.68 -30.42
C ALA A 683 -11.25 29.54 -30.30
N TYR A 684 -11.33 28.73 -31.37
CA TYR A 684 -12.12 27.49 -31.40
C TYR A 684 -13.64 27.63 -31.39
N TYR A 685 -14.09 28.80 -31.79
CA TYR A 685 -15.52 29.01 -31.99
C TYR A 685 -16.13 27.95 -32.92
N THR A 686 -17.26 27.40 -32.52
CA THR A 686 -17.96 26.39 -33.30
C THR A 686 -18.73 27.03 -34.47
N VAL A 687 -18.41 26.59 -35.67
CA VAL A 687 -19.07 27.05 -36.91
C VAL A 687 -20.14 26.06 -37.30
N GLY A 688 -21.39 26.50 -37.24
CA GLY A 688 -22.54 25.69 -37.70
C GLY A 688 -22.64 25.71 -39.24
N VAL A 689 -23.03 24.57 -39.84
CA VAL A 689 -23.24 24.43 -41.29
C VAL A 689 -24.58 23.80 -41.58
N THR A 690 -25.17 24.19 -42.75
CA THR A 690 -26.34 23.52 -43.32
C THR A 690 -25.90 22.87 -44.61
N LEU A 691 -26.25 21.62 -44.78
CA LEU A 691 -25.96 20.80 -45.96
C LEU A 691 -27.22 20.75 -46.87
N GLY A 692 -27.01 20.69 -48.16
CA GLY A 692 -28.06 20.52 -49.15
C GLY A 692 -27.54 20.00 -50.48
#